data_cb48cbae621e875a2ad67715e3099d24
#
_entry.id   cb48cbae621e875a2ad67715e3099d24
#
_cell.length_a   1.000
_cell.length_b   1.000
_cell.length_c   1.000
_cell.angle_alpha   90.00
_cell.angle_beta   90.00
_cell.angle_gamma   90.00
#
_symmetry.space_group_name_H-M   'P 1'
#
loop_
_entity.id
_entity.type
_entity.pdbx_description
1 polymer ?
#
loop_
_entity_poly.entity_id
_entity_poly.type
_entity_poly.pdbx_seq_one_letter_code
_entity_poly.pdbx_strand_id
1 'polypeptide(L)'
;MYFPSYCSSSSTSSSILRACGVRFASTLSSSVNRSFSSPCRASTPACSISCRSVSFSPAFRSVRCSAPRWSYGVDWRSPVSLRAQIRSASPVLERFERKIATMASEHPFKEILTVLPKPGGGEFGKFYSLPALNDPRIDKLPYSIRILLESAIRNCDNFQVAKEDVEKIIDWENSAPKQVEIPFKPARVLLQDFTGVPAVVDLASMREAIKDLGSDPDKINPLVPVDLVIDHSVQVDVARSENAVQANMDLEFKRNKERFAFLKWGSSAFRNMLVVPPGSGIVHQVNLEYLGRVVFNTEGILYPDSVVGTDSHTTMIDGLGVAGWGVGGIEAEAAMLGQPMSMVLPGVVGFKLSGKLRDGVTATDLVLTVTQMLRKHGVVGKFVEFYGEGMGHLSLADRATIANMSPEYGATMGFFPVDHVTLQYLKLTGRSDETVAMIEAYLRANNMFVDYNEPQQERVYSSYLELDLGDVEPCVSGPKRPHDRVPLKDMKADWHSCLDSKVGFKGFAVPKEDQDKVVKFSFHGQPAELKHGSVVIAAITSCTNTSNPSVMLGAGLVAKKACELGLEVKPWIKTSLAPGSGVVTKYLLQSGLQKYLNQQGFHLVGYGCTTCIGNSGDLEESVGSAIADNDLIAAAVLSGNRNFEGRVHPLTRANYLASPPLVVAYALAGTVDIDFEKEPLGTGKDGKHVYFKDIWPTSEEIAEVVQSSVLPEMFKSTYEAITKGNPFWNQLSVPSSSLYAWDPNSTYIHKPPYFNGMTMDPPGARGVKDAYCLLLFGDSITTDHISPAGSIHKDSPAAKYLMERGVDRKDFNSYGSRRGNDEVMARGTFANIRIVNKLLNGEVGPKTIHIPTGEKLYVYDAAMRYKSAGQDTIVMAGAEYGSGSSRDWAAKGPMLQGVKAVIAKSFERIHRSNLVGMGIIPLCFKPGEDADTLGLTGHERYTIDLPTKISDIRPGQDITVTTDNGKSFTCTLRFDTEVELAYFDHGGILQYVIRNLTKQ
;
A
#
# COMPACT_ATOMS: atom_id res chain seq x y z
N MET A 1 -6.85 38.53 44.42
CA MET A 1 -6.50 39.91 44.78
C MET A 1 -6.13 40.67 43.52
N TYR A 2 -6.95 41.68 43.25
CA TYR A 2 -6.75 42.87 42.39
C TYR A 2 -6.60 42.73 40.86
N PHE A 3 -7.69 42.97 40.18
CA PHE A 3 -7.83 43.78 39.00
C PHE A 3 -7.51 45.28 39.26
N PRO A 4 -7.32 46.16 38.26
CA PRO A 4 -8.29 46.70 37.33
C PRO A 4 -7.76 46.93 35.92
N SER A 5 -8.52 46.82 34.82
CA SER A 5 -9.61 47.59 34.20
C SER A 5 -9.34 49.08 33.89
N TYR A 6 -9.52 49.46 32.60
CA TYR A 6 -10.26 50.59 32.03
C TYR A 6 -9.78 50.85 30.62
N CYS A 7 -10.63 50.70 29.67
CA CYS A 7 -11.69 51.57 29.07
C CYS A 7 -11.14 52.48 27.96
N SER A 8 -11.60 52.23 26.78
CA SER A 8 -12.60 52.90 25.95
C SER A 8 -12.06 54.17 25.24
N SER A 9 -12.31 54.45 24.00
CA SER A 9 -13.53 54.81 23.30
C SER A 9 -13.22 55.11 21.80
N SER A 10 -13.99 54.59 20.85
CA SER A 10 -14.91 55.35 19.98
C SER A 10 -14.27 56.47 19.09
N SER A 11 -14.52 56.63 17.84
CA SER A 11 -15.76 56.76 17.11
C SER A 11 -15.52 57.06 15.58
N THR A 12 -16.37 56.55 14.73
CA THR A 12 -17.10 57.20 13.62
C THR A 12 -16.29 57.99 12.56
N SER A 13 -16.54 57.95 11.33
CA SER A 13 -17.70 57.86 10.45
C SER A 13 -17.31 57.98 8.97
N SER A 14 -18.04 57.33 8.17
CA SER A 14 -18.83 57.76 7.01
C SER A 14 -18.15 58.22 5.71
N SER A 15 -18.43 57.50 4.70
CA SER A 15 -19.32 57.74 3.52
C SER A 15 -18.67 58.36 2.30
N ILE A 16 -18.93 57.87 1.13
CA ILE A 16 -19.77 58.38 0.03
C ILE A 16 -19.25 57.92 -1.36
N LEU A 17 -20.02 57.04 -2.06
CA LEU A 17 -20.63 57.14 -3.39
C LEU A 17 -19.72 57.35 -4.63
N ARG A 18 -19.88 56.69 -5.78
CA ARG A 18 -20.95 56.41 -6.77
C ARG A 18 -20.32 55.56 -7.89
N ALA A 19 -20.85 54.55 -8.43
CA ALA A 19 -21.97 54.35 -9.36
C ALA A 19 -21.69 54.68 -10.85
N CYS A 20 -21.84 53.61 -11.68
CA CYS A 20 -22.39 53.58 -13.05
C CYS A 20 -22.16 52.12 -13.54
N GLY A 21 -23.01 51.31 -13.87
CA GLY A 21 -24.41 51.30 -14.28
C GLY A 21 -24.63 51.35 -15.79
N VAL A 22 -24.70 50.17 -16.49
CA VAL A 22 -25.54 50.03 -17.69
C VAL A 22 -26.05 48.60 -17.83
N ARG A 23 -27.37 48.48 -17.79
CA ARG A 23 -28.16 47.33 -18.25
C ARG A 23 -28.31 47.39 -19.77
N PHE A 24 -28.47 46.25 -20.42
CA PHE A 24 -29.62 46.08 -21.37
C PHE A 24 -30.00 44.61 -21.50
N ALA A 25 -31.27 44.44 -21.65
CA ALA A 25 -32.10 43.25 -21.51
C ALA A 25 -32.47 42.65 -22.86
N SER A 26 -32.76 41.34 -22.79
CA SER A 26 -33.86 40.58 -23.38
C SER A 26 -34.32 40.79 -24.84
N THR A 27 -34.47 39.71 -25.62
CA THR A 27 -35.78 39.09 -25.95
C THR A 27 -35.62 37.95 -26.97
N LEU A 28 -36.17 36.81 -26.66
CA LEU A 28 -37.13 35.91 -27.33
C LEU A 28 -37.12 35.83 -28.87
N SER A 29 -37.01 34.72 -29.54
CA SER A 29 -38.09 33.75 -29.86
C SER A 29 -37.77 32.91 -31.10
N SER A 30 -38.01 31.64 -30.94
CA SER A 30 -38.79 30.66 -31.77
C SER A 30 -38.43 30.36 -33.22
N SER A 31 -38.18 29.11 -33.43
CA SER A 31 -38.89 28.15 -34.30
C SER A 31 -38.43 27.88 -35.74
N VAL A 32 -38.39 26.60 -36.01
CA VAL A 32 -38.87 25.84 -37.19
C VAL A 32 -37.88 25.35 -38.26
N ASN A 33 -37.64 24.06 -38.14
CA ASN A 33 -37.65 22.95 -39.14
C ASN A 33 -37.17 23.12 -40.59
N ARG A 34 -36.47 22.06 -40.92
CA ARG A 34 -36.48 21.15 -42.10
C ARG A 34 -35.24 21.06 -42.97
N SER A 35 -34.67 19.89 -42.85
CA SER A 35 -34.26 18.89 -43.88
C SER A 35 -33.84 19.36 -45.25
N PHE A 36 -32.69 18.85 -45.74
CA PHE A 36 -32.57 17.94 -46.89
C PHE A 36 -31.08 17.74 -47.30
N SER A 37 -30.68 16.51 -47.37
CA SER A 37 -29.88 15.76 -48.31
C SER A 37 -28.66 16.37 -49.04
N SER A 38 -27.59 15.57 -48.99
CA SER A 38 -26.35 15.47 -49.78
C SER A 38 -26.58 15.48 -51.35
N PRO A 39 -25.55 15.29 -52.19
CA PRO A 39 -24.07 15.39 -52.13
C PRO A 39 -23.49 16.12 -53.38
N CYS A 40 -22.17 16.40 -53.46
CA CYS A 40 -21.28 16.08 -54.58
C CYS A 40 -19.90 16.75 -54.53
N ARG A 41 -18.91 15.96 -54.64
CA ARG A 41 -17.60 15.95 -55.34
C ARG A 41 -16.95 17.24 -55.90
N ALA A 42 -15.66 17.29 -55.55
CA ALA A 42 -14.45 17.41 -56.41
C ALA A 42 -13.99 18.82 -56.87
N SER A 43 -12.77 19.13 -56.54
CA SER A 43 -11.60 19.34 -57.43
C SER A 43 -10.67 20.46 -56.96
N THR A 44 -9.41 20.09 -56.91
CA THR A 44 -8.24 20.99 -56.81
C THR A 44 -8.17 21.93 -58.04
N PRO A 45 -7.44 23.07 -57.95
CA PRO A 45 -6.03 22.96 -58.33
C PRO A 45 -5.04 23.91 -57.58
N ALA A 46 -3.78 23.57 -57.80
CA ALA A 46 -2.57 24.25 -57.35
C ALA A 46 -2.36 25.62 -58.02
N CYS A 47 -1.63 26.49 -57.32
CA CYS A 47 -0.86 27.56 -57.99
C CYS A 47 0.42 27.87 -57.22
N SER A 48 1.52 27.62 -57.90
CA SER A 48 2.89 27.99 -57.57
C SER A 48 3.18 29.43 -57.90
N ILE A 49 3.94 30.18 -57.08
CA ILE A 49 4.76 31.29 -57.54
C ILE A 49 6.08 31.32 -56.78
N SER A 50 7.14 31.31 -57.56
CA SER A 50 8.53 31.51 -57.23
C SER A 50 8.88 32.97 -57.12
N CYS A 51 9.88 33.36 -56.33
CA CYS A 51 11.04 34.14 -56.79
C CYS A 51 11.95 34.60 -55.65
N ARG A 52 13.14 34.18 -55.75
CA ARG A 52 14.47 34.81 -55.84
C ARG A 52 15.11 35.48 -54.60
N SER A 53 16.23 34.88 -54.37
CA SER A 53 17.52 35.27 -53.81
C SER A 53 17.90 36.74 -53.74
N VAL A 54 18.54 37.15 -52.57
CA VAL A 54 19.72 38.01 -52.54
C VAL A 54 20.57 37.62 -51.31
N SER A 55 21.88 37.40 -51.55
CA SER A 55 22.94 37.12 -50.61
C SER A 55 23.43 38.34 -49.85
N PHE A 56 23.83 38.23 -48.62
CA PHE A 56 25.05 38.86 -48.04
C PHE A 56 25.41 38.21 -46.67
N SER A 57 26.66 37.78 -46.51
CA SER A 57 27.36 37.46 -45.27
C SER A 57 28.29 38.60 -44.90
N PRO A 58 28.98 38.71 -43.74
CA PRO A 58 29.21 37.73 -42.65
C PRO A 58 29.22 38.27 -41.19
N ALA A 59 29.33 37.29 -40.24
CA ALA A 59 29.98 37.37 -38.94
C ALA A 59 29.36 38.14 -37.78
N PHE A 60 28.87 37.41 -36.75
CA PHE A 60 29.42 37.45 -35.41
C PHE A 60 28.82 36.33 -34.54
N ARG A 61 29.65 35.81 -33.63
CA ARG A 61 29.40 34.67 -32.71
C ARG A 61 28.32 34.99 -31.70
N SER A 62 27.40 34.08 -31.44
CA SER A 62 26.90 33.78 -30.08
C SER A 62 26.32 32.35 -30.06
N VAL A 63 26.81 31.57 -29.12
CA VAL A 63 26.36 30.20 -28.83
C VAL A 63 25.02 30.27 -28.12
N ARG A 64 23.99 29.65 -28.67
CA ARG A 64 22.76 29.28 -27.94
C ARG A 64 22.52 27.80 -28.13
N CYS A 65 22.58 27.09 -27.01
CA CYS A 65 22.12 25.71 -26.90
C CYS A 65 20.61 25.67 -27.04
N SER A 66 20.13 24.93 -28.03
CA SER A 66 18.74 24.53 -28.16
C SER A 66 18.59 23.07 -27.77
N ALA A 67 17.68 22.81 -26.82
CA ALA A 67 17.32 21.48 -26.38
C ALA A 67 16.59 20.69 -27.46
N PRO A 68 16.81 19.38 -27.60
CA PRO A 68 16.06 18.56 -28.56
C PRO A 68 14.74 18.07 -27.98
N ARG A 69 13.67 18.29 -28.72
CA ARG A 69 12.38 17.59 -28.55
C ARG A 69 12.53 16.15 -29.01
N TRP A 70 12.18 15.21 -28.15
CA TRP A 70 12.07 13.80 -28.50
C TRP A 70 10.65 13.49 -28.97
N SER A 71 10.51 13.17 -30.24
CA SER A 71 9.36 12.47 -30.81
C SER A 71 9.83 11.04 -31.14
N TYR A 72 9.08 10.06 -30.69
CA TYR A 72 9.32 8.65 -30.98
C TYR A 72 9.12 8.36 -32.46
N GLY A 73 10.17 7.93 -33.10
CA GLY A 73 10.20 7.34 -34.42
C GLY A 73 11.60 6.79 -34.70
N VAL A 74 11.82 5.52 -34.38
CA VAL A 74 13.11 4.87 -34.58
C VAL A 74 13.09 4.07 -35.87
N ASP A 75 13.82 4.56 -36.89
CA ASP A 75 14.18 3.80 -38.09
C ASP A 75 15.61 3.26 -37.94
N TRP A 76 15.78 1.95 -37.84
CA TRP A 76 17.08 1.27 -37.72
C TRP A 76 17.56 0.75 -39.06
N ARG A 77 18.52 1.44 -39.68
CA ARG A 77 19.37 0.81 -40.71
C ARG A 77 20.84 0.86 -40.31
N SER A 78 21.33 -0.33 -40.02
CA SER A 78 22.69 -0.89 -39.99
C SER A 78 23.92 -0.06 -39.59
N PRO A 79 24.72 -0.54 -38.64
CA PRO A 79 26.08 -0.05 -38.35
C PRO A 79 27.12 -0.94 -39.08
N VAL A 80 27.57 -0.51 -40.24
CA VAL A 80 28.81 -1.02 -40.88
C VAL A 80 29.72 0.18 -41.07
N SER A 81 30.54 0.55 -40.06
CA SER A 81 31.79 1.35 -40.29
C SER A 81 32.63 1.69 -39.02
N LEU A 82 32.49 0.98 -37.87
CA LEU A 82 33.41 1.22 -36.74
C LEU A 82 34.34 0.04 -36.42
N ARG A 83 34.47 -0.97 -37.28
CA ARG A 83 35.35 -2.15 -37.09
C ARG A 83 36.70 -2.06 -37.76
N ALA A 84 37.14 -0.90 -38.25
CA ALA A 84 38.38 -0.80 -39.02
C ALA A 84 39.56 -0.07 -38.36
N GLN A 85 39.44 0.38 -37.11
CA GLN A 85 40.58 1.13 -36.47
C GLN A 85 41.05 0.63 -35.10
N ILE A 86 40.70 -0.58 -34.66
CA ILE A 86 41.34 -1.22 -33.50
C ILE A 86 41.86 -2.60 -33.89
N ARG A 87 42.86 -2.63 -34.75
CA ARG A 87 43.72 -3.81 -34.98
C ARG A 87 45.14 -3.46 -34.62
N SER A 88 45.43 -3.31 -33.31
CA SER A 88 46.72 -3.51 -32.73
C SER A 88 46.61 -3.59 -31.19
N ALA A 89 45.86 -4.55 -30.70
CA ALA A 89 45.85 -4.87 -29.26
C ALA A 89 46.20 -6.36 -29.09
N SER A 90 47.06 -6.58 -28.14
CA SER A 90 47.72 -7.79 -27.71
C SER A 90 46.89 -9.10 -27.80
N PRO A 91 47.51 -10.25 -28.16
CA PRO A 91 46.90 -11.57 -28.20
C PRO A 91 46.24 -12.04 -26.88
N VAL A 92 46.50 -11.34 -25.79
CA VAL A 92 45.91 -11.59 -24.48
C VAL A 92 44.48 -11.04 -24.39
N LEU A 93 44.19 -9.89 -25.04
CA LEU A 93 42.82 -9.35 -25.10
C LEU A 93 41.88 -10.18 -26.02
N GLU A 94 42.40 -10.64 -27.17
CA GLU A 94 41.63 -11.54 -28.04
C GLU A 94 41.32 -12.90 -27.37
N ARG A 95 42.19 -13.38 -26.51
CA ARG A 95 41.97 -14.58 -25.71
C ARG A 95 40.96 -14.33 -24.57
N PHE A 96 40.95 -13.12 -24.02
CA PHE A 96 39.94 -12.74 -23.01
C PHE A 96 38.59 -12.48 -23.63
N GLU A 97 38.53 -11.80 -24.78
CA GLU A 97 37.27 -11.60 -25.53
C GLU A 97 36.71 -12.92 -26.08
N ARG A 98 37.54 -13.85 -26.57
CA ARG A 98 37.15 -15.21 -26.93
C ARG A 98 36.69 -16.04 -25.72
N LYS A 99 37.30 -15.85 -24.56
CA LYS A 99 36.84 -16.53 -23.33
C LYS A 99 35.56 -15.95 -22.78
N ILE A 100 35.32 -14.65 -22.89
CA ILE A 100 34.07 -14.00 -22.56
C ILE A 100 32.97 -14.35 -23.60
N ALA A 101 33.31 -14.40 -24.89
CA ALA A 101 32.38 -14.82 -25.94
C ALA A 101 32.05 -16.32 -25.93
N THR A 102 32.92 -17.17 -25.36
CA THR A 102 32.65 -18.60 -25.16
C THR A 102 32.04 -18.92 -23.78
N MET A 103 31.93 -17.92 -22.88
CA MET A 103 31.21 -18.02 -21.60
C MET A 103 29.84 -17.33 -21.62
N ALA A 104 29.40 -16.74 -22.70
CA ALA A 104 28.00 -16.48 -22.94
C ALA A 104 27.33 -17.83 -23.24
N SER A 105 27.04 -18.60 -22.19
CA SER A 105 26.29 -19.84 -22.28
C SER A 105 24.96 -19.51 -22.96
N GLU A 106 24.63 -20.27 -24.00
CA GLU A 106 23.30 -20.21 -24.63
C GLU A 106 22.23 -20.42 -23.54
N HIS A 107 21.17 -19.63 -23.61
CA HIS A 107 20.12 -19.68 -22.56
C HIS A 107 19.68 -21.12 -22.32
N PRO A 108 19.64 -21.60 -21.04
CA PRO A 108 19.43 -23.02 -20.73
C PRO A 108 18.12 -23.63 -21.24
N PHE A 109 17.12 -22.78 -21.52
CA PHE A 109 15.79 -23.17 -22.04
C PHE A 109 15.50 -22.58 -23.42
N LYS A 110 16.52 -22.37 -24.26
CA LYS A 110 16.36 -21.79 -25.61
C LYS A 110 15.44 -22.63 -26.48
N GLU A 111 15.44 -23.93 -26.30
CA GLU A 111 14.65 -24.89 -27.10
C GLU A 111 13.14 -24.70 -26.98
N ILE A 112 12.63 -24.16 -25.89
CA ILE A 112 11.21 -23.87 -25.68
C ILE A 112 10.83 -22.41 -26.01
N LEU A 113 11.79 -21.60 -26.47
CA LEU A 113 11.52 -20.24 -26.93
C LEU A 113 10.87 -20.28 -28.32
N THR A 114 9.60 -19.93 -28.39
CA THR A 114 8.79 -20.04 -29.63
C THR A 114 8.13 -18.71 -29.97
N VAL A 115 7.63 -18.61 -31.19
CA VAL A 115 6.92 -17.43 -31.71
C VAL A 115 5.43 -17.53 -31.37
N LEU A 116 4.84 -16.42 -30.93
CA LEU A 116 3.39 -16.27 -30.73
C LEU A 116 2.79 -15.66 -31.99
N PRO A 117 2.04 -16.44 -32.80
CA PRO A 117 1.47 -15.94 -34.06
C PRO A 117 0.33 -14.93 -33.78
N LYS A 118 0.23 -13.91 -34.65
CA LYS A 118 -0.86 -12.94 -34.60
C LYS A 118 -1.97 -13.37 -35.58
N PRO A 119 -3.24 -13.35 -35.16
CA PRO A 119 -4.36 -13.58 -36.08
C PRO A 119 -4.30 -12.60 -37.27
N GLY A 120 -4.42 -13.15 -38.51
CA GLY A 120 -4.31 -12.34 -39.74
C GLY A 120 -2.90 -12.16 -40.28
N GLY A 121 -1.87 -12.75 -39.68
CA GLY A 121 -0.48 -12.77 -40.13
C GLY A 121 0.48 -11.93 -39.31
N GLY A 122 1.74 -12.36 -39.26
CA GLY A 122 2.78 -11.77 -38.39
C GLY A 122 2.85 -12.44 -37.03
N GLU A 123 3.54 -11.78 -36.07
CA GLU A 123 3.76 -12.29 -34.72
C GLU A 123 3.52 -11.19 -33.69
N PHE A 124 3.10 -11.56 -32.46
CA PHE A 124 3.09 -10.68 -31.31
C PHE A 124 4.48 -10.55 -30.67
N GLY A 125 5.29 -11.61 -30.76
CA GLY A 125 6.63 -11.74 -30.21
C GLY A 125 6.99 -13.19 -29.95
N LYS A 126 8.02 -13.42 -29.12
CA LYS A 126 8.48 -14.75 -28.70
C LYS A 126 8.19 -14.96 -27.21
N PHE A 127 8.03 -16.19 -26.81
CA PHE A 127 7.77 -16.54 -25.40
C PHE A 127 8.32 -17.92 -25.07
N TYR A 128 8.59 -18.17 -23.81
CA TYR A 128 8.95 -19.50 -23.30
C TYR A 128 7.67 -20.31 -23.12
N SER A 129 7.51 -21.36 -23.93
CA SER A 129 6.32 -22.20 -23.94
C SER A 129 6.40 -23.25 -22.84
N LEU A 130 5.61 -23.12 -21.78
CA LEU A 130 5.53 -24.12 -20.71
C LEU A 130 5.07 -25.49 -21.20
N PRO A 131 4.06 -25.60 -22.12
CA PRO A 131 3.68 -26.89 -22.70
C PRO A 131 4.79 -27.58 -23.49
N ALA A 132 5.74 -26.83 -24.06
CA ALA A 132 6.86 -27.39 -24.81
C ALA A 132 7.88 -28.14 -23.95
N LEU A 133 7.84 -28.00 -22.62
CA LEU A 133 8.61 -28.81 -21.67
C LEU A 133 8.17 -30.28 -21.67
N ASN A 134 6.94 -30.58 -22.14
CA ASN A 134 6.35 -31.92 -22.19
C ASN A 134 6.38 -32.65 -20.82
N ASP A 135 6.23 -31.95 -19.70
CA ASP A 135 6.21 -32.50 -18.36
C ASP A 135 4.78 -32.44 -17.77
N PRO A 136 4.12 -33.59 -17.52
CA PRO A 136 2.75 -33.64 -17.05
C PRO A 136 2.53 -33.05 -15.66
N ARG A 137 3.60 -32.84 -14.87
CA ARG A 137 3.52 -32.19 -13.56
C ARG A 137 3.07 -30.73 -13.72
N ILE A 138 3.46 -30.06 -14.81
CA ILE A 138 3.13 -28.67 -15.09
C ILE A 138 1.62 -28.47 -15.23
N ASP A 139 0.91 -29.46 -15.81
CA ASP A 139 -0.54 -29.36 -16.02
C ASP A 139 -1.34 -29.37 -14.72
N LYS A 140 -0.75 -29.89 -13.64
CA LYS A 140 -1.34 -29.92 -12.30
C LYS A 140 -1.02 -28.68 -11.45
N LEU A 141 -0.03 -27.88 -11.86
CA LEU A 141 0.40 -26.71 -11.09
C LEU A 141 -0.72 -25.67 -11.01
N PRO A 142 -0.91 -25.03 -9.84
CA PRO A 142 -1.70 -23.80 -9.71
C PRO A 142 -1.23 -22.72 -10.70
N TYR A 143 -2.14 -21.86 -11.14
CA TYR A 143 -1.80 -20.76 -12.05
C TYR A 143 -0.74 -19.82 -11.49
N SER A 144 -0.84 -19.50 -10.20
CA SER A 144 0.12 -18.70 -9.47
C SER A 144 1.54 -19.28 -9.47
N ILE A 145 1.66 -20.61 -9.40
CA ILE A 145 2.96 -21.32 -9.45
C ILE A 145 3.52 -21.35 -10.88
N ARG A 146 2.66 -21.39 -11.92
CA ARG A 146 3.10 -21.30 -13.32
C ARG A 146 3.75 -19.94 -13.63
N ILE A 147 3.29 -18.85 -13.00
CA ILE A 147 3.93 -17.53 -13.14
C ILE A 147 5.34 -17.54 -12.53
N LEU A 148 5.51 -18.18 -11.34
CA LEU A 148 6.84 -18.37 -10.75
C LEU A 148 7.75 -19.24 -11.65
N LEU A 149 7.20 -20.30 -12.23
CA LEU A 149 7.91 -21.20 -13.15
C LEU A 149 8.39 -20.44 -14.39
N GLU A 150 7.51 -19.65 -15.02
CA GLU A 150 7.91 -18.84 -16.18
C GLU A 150 9.01 -17.85 -15.84
N SER A 151 8.86 -17.15 -14.70
CA SER A 151 9.89 -16.23 -14.23
C SER A 151 11.23 -16.92 -14.01
N ALA A 152 11.25 -18.10 -13.39
CA ALA A 152 12.46 -18.88 -13.18
C ALA A 152 13.09 -19.36 -14.50
N ILE A 153 12.30 -19.86 -15.44
CA ILE A 153 12.76 -20.26 -16.76
C ILE A 153 13.38 -19.08 -17.51
N ARG A 154 12.67 -17.96 -17.63
CA ARG A 154 13.11 -16.78 -18.38
C ARG A 154 14.38 -16.14 -17.78
N ASN A 155 14.55 -16.18 -16.48
CA ASN A 155 15.71 -15.62 -15.79
C ASN A 155 16.80 -16.64 -15.47
N CYS A 156 16.70 -17.88 -15.98
CA CYS A 156 17.68 -18.93 -15.73
C CYS A 156 19.01 -18.60 -16.41
N ASP A 157 20.02 -18.32 -15.60
CA ASP A 157 21.38 -17.99 -16.03
C ASP A 157 22.44 -18.98 -15.49
N ASN A 158 21.98 -20.04 -14.77
CA ASN A 158 22.81 -21.01 -14.06
C ASN A 158 23.75 -20.38 -13.02
N PHE A 159 23.43 -19.16 -12.55
CA PHE A 159 24.19 -18.44 -11.54
C PHE A 159 23.29 -17.86 -10.44
N GLN A 160 22.38 -16.92 -10.80
CA GLN A 160 21.41 -16.35 -9.86
C GLN A 160 20.13 -17.18 -9.80
N VAL A 161 19.76 -17.78 -10.94
CA VAL A 161 18.64 -18.71 -11.08
C VAL A 161 19.15 -19.95 -11.79
N ALA A 162 19.20 -21.07 -11.10
CA ALA A 162 19.74 -22.33 -11.61
C ALA A 162 18.63 -23.23 -12.22
N LYS A 163 19.03 -24.23 -13.03
CA LYS A 163 18.09 -25.24 -13.54
C LYS A 163 17.44 -26.03 -12.41
N GLU A 164 18.17 -26.26 -11.32
CA GLU A 164 17.71 -26.94 -10.10
C GLU A 164 16.55 -26.16 -9.46
N ASP A 165 16.53 -24.83 -9.52
CA ASP A 165 15.44 -24.01 -9.00
C ASP A 165 14.18 -24.14 -9.85
N VAL A 166 14.34 -24.23 -11.20
CA VAL A 166 13.24 -24.52 -12.11
C VAL A 166 12.64 -25.91 -11.81
N GLU A 167 13.48 -26.93 -11.57
CA GLU A 167 13.02 -28.27 -11.24
C GLU A 167 12.28 -28.34 -9.90
N LYS A 168 12.74 -27.58 -8.88
CA LYS A 168 12.02 -27.46 -7.60
C LYS A 168 10.59 -26.94 -7.80
N ILE A 169 10.39 -25.97 -8.73
CA ILE A 169 9.07 -25.40 -9.02
C ILE A 169 8.22 -26.38 -9.83
N ILE A 170 8.79 -27.10 -10.79
CA ILE A 170 8.08 -28.15 -11.55
C ILE A 170 7.60 -29.25 -10.60
N ASP A 171 8.46 -29.66 -9.65
CA ASP A 171 8.13 -30.65 -8.62
C ASP A 171 7.45 -30.04 -7.39
N TRP A 172 6.60 -29.01 -7.59
CA TRP A 172 5.99 -28.21 -6.53
C TRP A 172 5.25 -29.05 -5.49
N GLU A 173 4.53 -30.07 -5.91
CA GLU A 173 3.74 -30.96 -5.03
C GLU A 173 4.60 -31.61 -3.94
N ASN A 174 5.85 -31.98 -4.27
CA ASN A 174 6.80 -32.57 -3.32
C ASN A 174 7.75 -31.55 -2.68
N SER A 175 7.97 -30.41 -3.32
CA SER A 175 8.95 -29.41 -2.89
C SER A 175 8.36 -28.41 -1.90
N ALA A 176 7.13 -27.93 -2.12
CA ALA A 176 6.49 -26.95 -1.25
C ALA A 176 6.33 -27.43 0.21
N PRO A 177 5.95 -28.69 0.50
CA PRO A 177 5.88 -29.19 1.88
C PRO A 177 7.24 -29.22 2.58
N LYS A 178 8.34 -29.29 1.82
CA LYS A 178 9.71 -29.29 2.36
C LYS A 178 10.26 -27.89 2.59
N GLN A 179 9.48 -26.86 2.29
CA GLN A 179 9.87 -25.46 2.43
C GLN A 179 11.19 -25.11 1.72
N VAL A 180 11.35 -25.57 0.47
CA VAL A 180 12.56 -25.31 -0.33
C VAL A 180 12.65 -23.85 -0.74
N GLU A 181 13.86 -23.33 -0.77
CA GLU A 181 14.14 -21.97 -1.24
C GLU A 181 14.15 -21.92 -2.77
N ILE A 182 13.60 -20.84 -3.33
CA ILE A 182 13.66 -20.47 -4.75
C ILE A 182 14.01 -18.99 -4.92
N PRO A 183 14.78 -18.61 -5.96
CA PRO A 183 14.98 -17.22 -6.35
C PRO A 183 13.82 -16.74 -7.23
N PHE A 184 13.30 -15.53 -6.98
CA PHE A 184 12.27 -14.89 -7.77
C PHE A 184 12.67 -13.50 -8.24
N LYS A 185 12.52 -13.20 -9.55
CA LYS A 185 12.72 -11.88 -10.12
C LYS A 185 11.38 -11.32 -10.61
N PRO A 186 10.84 -10.27 -9.96
CA PRO A 186 9.60 -9.64 -10.40
C PRO A 186 9.79 -8.91 -11.73
N ALA A 187 8.72 -8.81 -12.52
CA ALA A 187 8.73 -8.06 -13.77
C ALA A 187 8.83 -6.54 -13.55
N ARG A 188 8.33 -6.04 -12.44
CA ARG A 188 8.39 -4.62 -12.03
C ARG A 188 8.25 -4.43 -10.53
N VAL A 189 8.50 -3.19 -10.08
CA VAL A 189 8.35 -2.78 -8.67
C VAL A 189 7.36 -1.63 -8.57
N LEU A 190 6.50 -1.65 -7.55
CA LEU A 190 5.48 -0.64 -7.30
C LEU A 190 5.72 0.02 -5.94
N LEU A 191 5.73 1.35 -5.90
CA LEU A 191 5.93 2.14 -4.70
C LEU A 191 4.74 3.07 -4.45
N GLN A 192 4.37 3.27 -3.20
CA GLN A 192 3.56 4.41 -2.77
C GLN A 192 4.46 5.40 -1.98
N ASP A 193 4.05 6.65 -1.84
CA ASP A 193 4.95 7.70 -1.39
C ASP A 193 5.41 7.58 0.08
N PHE A 194 4.60 7.09 1.01
CA PHE A 194 5.02 6.93 2.41
C PHE A 194 6.07 5.83 2.63
N THR A 195 6.16 4.86 1.73
CA THR A 195 7.17 3.80 1.75
C THR A 195 8.17 3.94 0.62
N GLY A 196 7.82 4.64 -0.46
CA GLY A 196 8.69 4.94 -1.58
C GLY A 196 9.68 6.07 -1.29
N VAL A 197 9.30 7.12 -0.52
CA VAL A 197 10.26 8.17 -0.13
C VAL A 197 11.45 7.58 0.62
N PRO A 198 11.28 6.76 1.70
CA PRO A 198 12.44 6.14 2.34
C PRO A 198 13.24 5.23 1.39
N ALA A 199 12.61 4.49 0.48
CA ALA A 199 13.32 3.69 -0.51
C ALA A 199 14.19 4.56 -1.44
N VAL A 200 13.67 5.69 -1.93
CA VAL A 200 14.46 6.62 -2.75
C VAL A 200 15.55 7.30 -1.92
N VAL A 201 15.34 7.58 -0.62
CA VAL A 201 16.36 8.09 0.32
C VAL A 201 17.49 7.07 0.47
N ASP A 202 17.16 5.80 0.61
CA ASP A 202 18.16 4.74 0.72
C ASP A 202 18.95 4.59 -0.58
N LEU A 203 18.30 4.56 -1.76
CA LEU A 203 18.98 4.54 -3.06
C LEU A 203 19.92 5.75 -3.24
N ALA A 204 19.50 6.96 -2.81
CA ALA A 204 20.35 8.15 -2.84
C ALA A 204 21.57 8.01 -1.92
N SER A 205 21.37 7.47 -0.71
CA SER A 205 22.45 7.20 0.25
C SER A 205 23.38 6.07 -0.21
N MET A 206 22.84 5.02 -0.88
CA MET A 206 23.63 3.95 -1.49
C MET A 206 24.55 4.47 -2.61
N ARG A 207 24.12 5.47 -3.39
CA ARG A 207 24.97 6.13 -4.40
C ARG A 207 26.20 6.79 -3.77
N GLU A 208 26.05 7.42 -2.62
CA GLU A 208 27.21 7.96 -1.89
C GLU A 208 28.07 6.85 -1.31
N ALA A 209 27.46 5.83 -0.68
CA ALA A 209 28.19 4.72 -0.10
C ALA A 209 29.05 3.97 -1.15
N ILE A 210 28.51 3.69 -2.34
CA ILE A 210 29.25 3.00 -3.41
C ILE A 210 30.37 3.89 -3.97
N LYS A 211 30.16 5.23 -4.02
CA LYS A 211 31.18 6.21 -4.36
C LYS A 211 32.34 6.23 -3.34
N ASP A 212 31.97 6.21 -2.03
CA ASP A 212 32.95 6.18 -0.94
C ASP A 212 33.79 4.89 -0.96
N LEU A 213 33.22 3.79 -1.46
CA LEU A 213 33.92 2.53 -1.73
C LEU A 213 34.72 2.54 -3.03
N GLY A 214 34.75 3.65 -3.78
CA GLY A 214 35.55 3.83 -5.00
C GLY A 214 34.92 3.31 -6.29
N SER A 215 33.61 3.05 -6.30
CA SER A 215 32.89 2.57 -7.48
C SER A 215 31.91 3.64 -8.03
N ASP A 216 31.32 3.38 -9.21
CA ASP A 216 30.46 4.32 -9.92
C ASP A 216 29.06 4.40 -9.26
N PRO A 217 28.61 5.59 -8.81
CA PRO A 217 27.26 5.81 -8.27
C PRO A 217 26.12 5.39 -9.21
N ASP A 218 26.31 5.47 -10.53
CA ASP A 218 25.29 5.14 -11.53
C ASP A 218 24.98 3.64 -11.61
N LYS A 219 25.76 2.78 -10.95
CA LYS A 219 25.42 1.37 -10.70
C LYS A 219 24.18 1.21 -9.83
N ILE A 220 23.91 2.19 -8.96
CA ILE A 220 22.65 2.23 -8.18
C ILE A 220 21.58 2.86 -9.04
N ASN A 221 20.91 2.02 -9.85
CA ASN A 221 19.82 2.43 -10.73
C ASN A 221 18.86 1.25 -10.96
N PRO A 222 17.54 1.47 -11.00
CA PRO A 222 16.57 0.40 -11.25
C PRO A 222 16.81 -0.33 -12.59
N LEU A 223 16.94 -1.64 -12.51
CA LEU A 223 17.09 -2.55 -13.66
C LEU A 223 15.75 -3.09 -14.18
N VAL A 224 14.70 -2.99 -13.37
CA VAL A 224 13.31 -3.28 -13.74
C VAL A 224 12.47 -2.01 -13.69
N PRO A 225 11.33 -1.92 -14.40
CA PRO A 225 10.43 -0.78 -14.29
C PRO A 225 9.98 -0.54 -12.85
N VAL A 226 10.06 0.71 -12.41
CA VAL A 226 9.59 1.15 -11.09
C VAL A 226 8.54 2.23 -11.26
N ASP A 227 7.37 2.00 -10.71
CA ASP A 227 6.26 2.96 -10.71
C ASP A 227 6.04 3.43 -9.25
N LEU A 228 6.17 4.74 -8.99
CA LEU A 228 5.89 5.35 -7.69
C LEU A 228 4.68 6.26 -7.81
N VAL A 229 3.66 6.06 -6.97
CA VAL A 229 2.45 6.88 -6.93
C VAL A 229 2.40 7.66 -5.62
N ILE A 230 2.20 8.99 -5.71
CA ILE A 230 2.04 9.85 -4.54
C ILE A 230 0.56 9.89 -4.16
N ASP A 231 0.19 9.19 -3.09
CA ASP A 231 -1.21 8.88 -2.77
C ASP A 231 -1.56 8.79 -1.27
N HIS A 232 -0.58 8.90 -0.38
CA HIS A 232 -0.77 8.72 1.06
C HIS A 232 -0.63 10.01 1.88
N SER A 233 -0.33 11.16 1.26
CA SER A 233 0.03 12.40 1.95
C SER A 233 -1.13 13.36 2.19
N VAL A 234 -2.26 13.18 1.52
CA VAL A 234 -3.44 14.03 1.73
C VAL A 234 -4.12 13.69 3.07
N GLN A 235 -4.39 14.74 3.87
CA GLN A 235 -5.09 14.64 5.16
C GLN A 235 -6.44 15.32 5.08
N VAL A 236 -7.44 14.79 5.78
CA VAL A 236 -8.79 15.36 5.82
C VAL A 236 -8.84 16.49 6.87
N ASP A 237 -8.21 17.63 6.56
CA ASP A 237 -8.26 18.82 7.41
C ASP A 237 -9.62 19.52 7.30
N VAL A 238 -10.13 19.63 6.06
CA VAL A 238 -11.42 20.19 5.74
C VAL A 238 -12.37 19.10 5.26
N ALA A 239 -13.55 19.01 5.86
CA ALA A 239 -14.59 18.05 5.53
C ALA A 239 -15.94 18.75 5.41
N ARG A 240 -16.98 18.06 4.88
CA ARG A 240 -18.37 18.53 4.77
C ARG A 240 -18.49 19.89 4.05
N SER A 241 -17.67 20.15 3.03
CA SER A 241 -17.61 21.42 2.31
C SER A 241 -17.28 21.20 0.84
N GLU A 242 -17.88 21.98 -0.05
CA GLU A 242 -17.67 21.92 -1.51
C GLU A 242 -16.21 22.24 -1.90
N ASN A 243 -15.50 23.04 -1.13
CA ASN A 243 -14.11 23.36 -1.40
C ASN A 243 -13.10 22.45 -0.67
N ALA A 244 -13.58 21.41 0.01
CA ALA A 244 -12.72 20.55 0.84
C ALA A 244 -11.56 19.92 0.04
N VAL A 245 -11.83 19.42 -1.16
CA VAL A 245 -10.78 18.79 -1.99
C VAL A 245 -9.66 19.77 -2.33
N GLN A 246 -9.99 21.00 -2.74
CA GLN A 246 -8.97 22.00 -3.08
C GLN A 246 -8.19 22.44 -1.85
N ALA A 247 -8.87 22.73 -0.74
CA ALA A 247 -8.24 23.14 0.51
C ALA A 247 -7.28 22.08 1.06
N ASN A 248 -7.68 20.80 1.04
CA ASN A 248 -6.84 19.70 1.49
C ASN A 248 -5.63 19.47 0.57
N MET A 249 -5.79 19.59 -0.75
CA MET A 249 -4.69 19.51 -1.72
C MET A 249 -3.69 20.66 -1.56
N ASP A 250 -4.16 21.88 -1.31
CA ASP A 250 -3.29 23.03 -1.05
C ASP A 250 -2.46 22.82 0.23
N LEU A 251 -3.09 22.32 1.29
CA LEU A 251 -2.43 21.97 2.55
C LEU A 251 -1.45 20.82 2.38
N GLU A 252 -1.84 19.78 1.64
CA GLU A 252 -0.98 18.65 1.29
C GLU A 252 0.31 19.14 0.63
N PHE A 253 0.16 19.96 -0.40
CA PHE A 253 1.30 20.46 -1.16
C PHE A 253 2.20 21.38 -0.31
N LYS A 254 1.60 22.27 0.48
CA LYS A 254 2.33 23.17 1.38
C LYS A 254 3.17 22.36 2.39
N ARG A 255 2.58 21.34 3.04
CA ARG A 255 3.24 20.52 4.07
C ARG A 255 4.32 19.62 3.49
N ASN A 256 4.16 19.13 2.26
CA ASN A 256 4.99 18.08 1.65
C ASN A 256 5.88 18.58 0.51
N LYS A 257 5.98 19.90 0.30
CA LYS A 257 6.72 20.50 -0.82
C LYS A 257 8.14 19.97 -0.96
N GLU A 258 8.87 19.85 0.14
CA GLU A 258 10.24 19.34 0.16
C GLU A 258 10.29 17.87 -0.27
N ARG A 259 9.40 17.05 0.26
CA ARG A 259 9.27 15.63 -0.07
C ARG A 259 8.90 15.42 -1.54
N PHE A 260 8.01 16.25 -2.07
CA PHE A 260 7.63 16.22 -3.48
C PHE A 260 8.78 16.67 -4.39
N ALA A 261 9.54 17.69 -3.99
CA ALA A 261 10.74 18.10 -4.71
C ALA A 261 11.80 16.98 -4.74
N PHE A 262 11.97 16.25 -3.62
CA PHE A 262 12.85 15.10 -3.55
C PHE A 262 12.42 13.98 -4.52
N LEU A 263 11.13 13.61 -4.53
CA LEU A 263 10.62 12.59 -5.47
C LEU A 263 10.71 13.05 -6.93
N LYS A 264 10.50 14.34 -7.20
CA LYS A 264 10.69 14.89 -8.54
C LYS A 264 12.17 14.86 -8.97
N TRP A 265 13.10 15.11 -8.05
CA TRP A 265 14.54 14.86 -8.29
C TRP A 265 14.77 13.38 -8.61
N GLY A 266 14.25 12.47 -7.80
CA GLY A 266 14.37 11.02 -7.99
C GLY A 266 13.91 10.56 -9.38
N SER A 267 12.78 11.09 -9.88
CA SER A 267 12.27 10.76 -11.22
C SER A 267 13.19 11.19 -12.36
N SER A 268 14.11 12.14 -12.14
CA SER A 268 15.11 12.59 -13.11
C SER A 268 16.49 11.98 -12.87
N ALA A 269 16.83 11.65 -11.62
CA ALA A 269 18.12 11.08 -11.23
C ALA A 269 18.22 9.59 -11.48
N PHE A 270 17.10 8.85 -11.34
CA PHE A 270 17.06 7.41 -11.59
C PHE A 270 16.38 7.13 -12.93
N ARG A 271 17.04 6.34 -13.78
CA ARG A 271 16.44 5.82 -15.01
C ARG A 271 15.45 4.71 -14.66
N ASN A 272 14.47 4.46 -15.53
CA ASN A 272 13.47 3.40 -15.38
C ASN A 272 12.57 3.57 -14.14
N MET A 273 12.41 4.83 -13.65
CA MET A 273 11.55 5.19 -12.53
C MET A 273 10.50 6.22 -12.97
N LEU A 274 9.23 5.82 -12.90
CA LEU A 274 8.08 6.71 -13.13
C LEU A 274 7.58 7.21 -11.78
N VAL A 275 7.37 8.53 -11.65
CA VAL A 275 6.69 9.11 -10.49
C VAL A 275 5.36 9.72 -10.93
N VAL A 276 4.26 9.19 -10.40
CA VAL A 276 2.90 9.70 -10.59
C VAL A 276 2.64 10.78 -9.55
N PRO A 277 2.32 12.03 -9.98
CA PRO A 277 2.16 13.17 -9.09
C PRO A 277 0.98 13.06 -8.11
N PRO A 278 0.97 13.87 -7.01
CA PRO A 278 -0.10 13.87 -6.03
C PRO A 278 -1.45 14.30 -6.65
N GLY A 279 -2.54 13.75 -6.11
CA GLY A 279 -3.90 13.99 -6.59
C GLY A 279 -4.33 13.11 -7.77
N SER A 280 -3.49 12.16 -8.21
CA SER A 280 -3.79 11.26 -9.35
C SER A 280 -4.66 10.06 -8.95
N GLY A 281 -4.65 9.66 -7.69
CA GLY A 281 -5.38 8.52 -7.15
C GLY A 281 -4.52 7.62 -6.26
N ILE A 282 -5.14 6.57 -5.70
CA ILE A 282 -4.45 5.59 -4.87
C ILE A 282 -3.68 4.59 -5.74
N VAL A 283 -2.46 4.24 -5.32
CA VAL A 283 -1.53 3.39 -6.08
C VAL A 283 -2.16 2.09 -6.58
N HIS A 284 -2.96 1.41 -5.75
CA HIS A 284 -3.53 0.10 -6.12
C HIS A 284 -4.63 0.21 -7.16
N GLN A 285 -5.46 1.25 -7.11
CA GLN A 285 -6.48 1.51 -8.13
C GLN A 285 -5.84 1.99 -9.44
N VAL A 286 -4.84 2.89 -9.37
CA VAL A 286 -4.05 3.32 -10.53
C VAL A 286 -3.32 2.13 -11.17
N ASN A 287 -2.80 1.21 -10.36
CA ASN A 287 -2.19 -0.03 -10.82
C ASN A 287 -3.19 -0.93 -11.55
N LEU A 288 -4.35 -1.17 -10.96
CA LEU A 288 -5.41 -1.99 -11.54
C LEU A 288 -5.93 -1.41 -12.86
N GLU A 289 -6.25 -0.12 -12.88
CA GLU A 289 -6.88 0.56 -14.00
C GLU A 289 -5.89 0.92 -15.13
N TYR A 290 -4.59 1.11 -14.83
CA TYR A 290 -3.64 1.66 -15.80
C TYR A 290 -2.26 0.98 -15.83
N LEU A 291 -1.55 0.86 -14.69
CA LEU A 291 -0.15 0.40 -14.69
C LEU A 291 0.00 -1.12 -14.91
N GLY A 292 -0.98 -1.93 -14.50
CA GLY A 292 -0.97 -3.39 -14.67
C GLY A 292 -1.03 -3.79 -16.14
N ARG A 293 -0.11 -4.65 -16.58
CA ARG A 293 0.04 -5.02 -17.99
C ARG A 293 -0.49 -6.42 -18.30
N VAL A 294 -0.65 -7.29 -17.31
CA VAL A 294 -1.00 -8.73 -17.40
C VAL A 294 0.04 -9.54 -18.17
N VAL A 295 0.43 -9.10 -19.37
CA VAL A 295 1.54 -9.67 -20.16
C VAL A 295 2.43 -8.54 -20.64
N PHE A 296 3.72 -8.64 -20.35
CA PHE A 296 4.76 -7.76 -20.89
C PHE A 296 5.14 -8.17 -22.30
N ASN A 297 5.55 -7.18 -23.10
CA ASN A 297 6.32 -7.34 -24.33
C ASN A 297 7.55 -6.44 -24.22
N THR A 298 8.70 -7.04 -23.89
CA THR A 298 9.96 -6.32 -23.77
C THR A 298 10.92 -6.82 -24.84
N GLU A 299 11.27 -5.95 -25.77
CA GLU A 299 12.17 -6.27 -26.88
C GLU A 299 11.72 -7.52 -27.70
N GLY A 300 10.40 -7.72 -27.82
CA GLY A 300 9.82 -8.86 -28.54
C GLY A 300 9.73 -10.14 -27.73
N ILE A 301 10.07 -10.14 -26.43
CA ILE A 301 9.84 -11.27 -25.51
C ILE A 301 8.59 -11.00 -24.67
N LEU A 302 7.66 -11.96 -24.72
CA LEU A 302 6.41 -11.94 -23.98
C LEU A 302 6.53 -12.76 -22.70
N TYR A 303 6.02 -12.22 -21.59
CA TYR A 303 6.02 -12.90 -20.28
C TYR A 303 4.95 -12.32 -19.34
N PRO A 304 4.51 -13.07 -18.31
CA PRO A 304 3.50 -12.59 -17.38
C PRO A 304 3.99 -11.37 -16.59
N ASP A 305 3.10 -10.40 -16.37
CA ASP A 305 3.33 -9.35 -15.38
C ASP A 305 3.39 -9.97 -13.98
N SER A 306 4.37 -9.53 -13.21
CA SER A 306 4.49 -9.84 -11.80
C SER A 306 5.08 -8.64 -11.07
N VAL A 307 4.57 -8.32 -9.88
CA VAL A 307 4.92 -7.09 -9.19
C VAL A 307 5.16 -7.31 -7.70
N VAL A 308 6.24 -6.76 -7.20
CA VAL A 308 6.41 -6.58 -5.75
C VAL A 308 6.26 -5.10 -5.41
N GLY A 309 5.60 -4.82 -4.30
CA GLY A 309 5.32 -3.44 -3.92
C GLY A 309 5.65 -3.15 -2.47
N THR A 310 6.01 -1.89 -2.18
CA THR A 310 6.29 -1.45 -0.82
C THR A 310 5.02 -1.25 0.02
N ASP A 311 3.86 -1.47 -0.56
CA ASP A 311 2.58 -1.52 0.15
C ASP A 311 2.03 -2.95 0.18
N SER A 312 1.50 -3.36 1.33
CA SER A 312 0.94 -4.71 1.52
C SER A 312 -0.25 -4.99 0.60
N HIS A 313 -1.04 -3.96 0.21
CA HIS A 313 -2.18 -4.12 -0.69
C HIS A 313 -1.82 -4.11 -2.18
N THR A 314 -0.54 -4.23 -2.53
CA THR A 314 -0.10 -4.57 -3.91
C THR A 314 -0.82 -5.81 -4.42
N THR A 315 -1.24 -6.70 -3.52
CA THR A 315 -2.07 -7.87 -3.79
C THR A 315 -3.40 -7.58 -4.50
N MET A 316 -3.89 -6.34 -4.51
CA MET A 316 -5.11 -5.98 -5.25
C MET A 316 -5.01 -6.34 -6.73
N ILE A 317 -3.82 -6.32 -7.31
CA ILE A 317 -3.57 -6.65 -8.71
C ILE A 317 -3.78 -8.12 -9.04
N ASP A 318 -3.79 -8.99 -8.01
CA ASP A 318 -4.04 -10.44 -8.20
C ASP A 318 -5.44 -10.70 -8.74
N GLY A 319 -6.39 -9.77 -8.48
CA GLY A 319 -7.73 -9.78 -9.08
C GLY A 319 -7.71 -9.61 -10.61
N LEU A 320 -6.65 -9.02 -11.19
CA LEU A 320 -6.44 -8.87 -12.63
C LEU A 320 -5.68 -10.07 -13.25
N GLY A 321 -5.28 -11.05 -12.44
CA GLY A 321 -4.47 -12.18 -12.87
C GLY A 321 -2.97 -11.87 -12.99
N VAL A 322 -2.50 -10.86 -12.28
CA VAL A 322 -1.07 -10.52 -12.13
C VAL A 322 -0.61 -10.97 -10.74
N ALA A 323 0.48 -11.74 -10.67
CA ALA A 323 1.04 -12.15 -9.40
C ALA A 323 1.71 -10.96 -8.70
N GLY A 324 1.11 -10.51 -7.59
CA GLY A 324 1.56 -9.32 -6.88
C GLY A 324 1.49 -9.43 -5.37
N TRP A 325 2.53 -8.99 -4.65
CA TRP A 325 2.49 -8.96 -3.19
C TRP A 325 3.34 -7.85 -2.58
N GLY A 326 3.03 -7.55 -1.34
CA GLY A 326 3.77 -6.58 -0.55
C GLY A 326 5.09 -7.15 -0.01
N VAL A 327 6.12 -6.32 -0.07
CA VAL A 327 7.45 -6.55 0.51
C VAL A 327 7.89 -5.32 1.30
N GLY A 328 8.96 -5.44 2.09
CA GLY A 328 9.57 -4.28 2.72
C GLY A 328 10.28 -3.38 1.71
N GLY A 329 10.46 -2.10 2.05
CA GLY A 329 11.20 -1.15 1.20
C GLY A 329 12.57 -1.67 0.82
N ILE A 330 13.30 -2.22 1.79
CA ILE A 330 14.65 -2.77 1.59
C ILE A 330 14.70 -3.98 0.64
N GLU A 331 13.66 -4.83 0.64
CA GLU A 331 13.56 -5.94 -0.33
C GLU A 331 13.21 -5.41 -1.73
N ALA A 332 12.30 -4.42 -1.81
CA ALA A 332 11.96 -3.76 -3.07
C ALA A 332 13.19 -3.09 -3.69
N GLU A 333 14.02 -2.42 -2.89
CA GLU A 333 15.27 -1.80 -3.33
C GLU A 333 16.27 -2.83 -3.89
N ALA A 334 16.41 -3.98 -3.22
CA ALA A 334 17.25 -5.08 -3.71
C ALA A 334 16.73 -5.63 -5.05
N ALA A 335 15.40 -5.82 -5.17
CA ALA A 335 14.76 -6.27 -6.41
C ALA A 335 14.94 -5.25 -7.55
N MET A 336 14.80 -3.95 -7.29
CA MET A 336 15.10 -2.88 -8.26
C MET A 336 16.53 -2.98 -8.80
N LEU A 337 17.47 -3.33 -7.95
CA LEU A 337 18.89 -3.45 -8.29
C LEU A 337 19.28 -4.83 -8.87
N GLY A 338 18.26 -5.61 -9.29
CA GLY A 338 18.45 -6.86 -10.03
C GLY A 338 18.79 -8.08 -9.17
N GLN A 339 18.74 -7.94 -7.84
CA GLN A 339 18.90 -9.11 -6.96
C GLN A 339 17.63 -9.96 -7.00
N PRO A 340 17.73 -11.27 -7.23
CA PRO A 340 16.59 -12.14 -7.05
C PRO A 340 16.17 -12.12 -5.58
N MET A 341 14.87 -12.07 -5.37
CA MET A 341 14.32 -12.23 -4.02
C MET A 341 14.37 -13.71 -3.65
N SER A 342 14.95 -14.02 -2.51
CA SER A 342 14.86 -15.37 -1.96
C SER A 342 13.50 -15.55 -1.29
N MET A 343 12.80 -16.62 -1.64
CA MET A 343 11.53 -16.97 -1.00
C MET A 343 11.40 -18.48 -0.83
N VAL A 344 10.75 -18.88 0.24
CA VAL A 344 10.32 -20.28 0.38
C VAL A 344 9.22 -20.55 -0.62
N LEU A 345 9.33 -21.63 -1.40
CA LEU A 345 8.31 -22.03 -2.38
C LEU A 345 6.97 -22.23 -1.67
N PRO A 346 5.96 -21.38 -1.96
CA PRO A 346 4.75 -21.33 -1.15
C PRO A 346 3.82 -22.52 -1.41
N GLY A 347 3.17 -23.00 -0.36
CA GLY A 347 1.97 -23.79 -0.52
C GLY A 347 0.82 -22.95 -1.05
N VAL A 348 -0.08 -23.54 -1.81
CA VAL A 348 -1.26 -22.85 -2.38
C VAL A 348 -2.53 -23.44 -1.78
N VAL A 349 -3.39 -22.58 -1.24
CA VAL A 349 -4.73 -22.96 -0.77
C VAL A 349 -5.72 -22.71 -1.91
N GLY A 350 -6.34 -23.75 -2.41
CA GLY A 350 -7.43 -23.64 -3.38
C GLY A 350 -8.72 -23.22 -2.68
N PHE A 351 -9.30 -22.08 -3.08
CA PHE A 351 -10.55 -21.57 -2.55
C PHE A 351 -11.64 -21.63 -3.63
N LYS A 352 -12.52 -22.61 -3.50
CA LYS A 352 -13.60 -22.83 -4.46
C LYS A 352 -14.76 -21.88 -4.18
N LEU A 353 -15.22 -21.17 -5.21
CA LEU A 353 -16.41 -20.33 -5.19
C LEU A 353 -17.51 -20.97 -6.03
N SER A 354 -18.70 -21.11 -5.45
CA SER A 354 -19.89 -21.62 -6.12
C SER A 354 -21.09 -20.69 -5.93
N GLY A 355 -22.14 -20.88 -6.71
CA GLY A 355 -23.33 -20.06 -6.61
C GLY A 355 -23.16 -18.58 -7.00
N LYS A 356 -24.01 -17.70 -6.50
CA LYS A 356 -23.98 -16.25 -6.70
C LYS A 356 -24.41 -15.50 -5.44
N LEU A 357 -23.95 -14.25 -5.30
CA LEU A 357 -24.37 -13.38 -4.18
C LEU A 357 -25.89 -13.12 -4.22
N ARG A 358 -26.49 -13.09 -3.04
CA ARG A 358 -27.91 -12.75 -2.86
C ARG A 358 -28.13 -11.24 -2.95
N ASP A 359 -29.36 -10.84 -3.24
CA ASP A 359 -29.74 -9.42 -3.21
C ASP A 359 -29.47 -8.80 -1.83
N GLY A 360 -29.00 -7.57 -1.84
CA GLY A 360 -28.64 -6.85 -0.63
C GLY A 360 -27.25 -7.15 -0.06
N VAL A 361 -26.52 -8.14 -0.61
CA VAL A 361 -25.14 -8.49 -0.25
C VAL A 361 -24.16 -7.81 -1.18
N THR A 362 -23.06 -7.30 -0.62
CA THR A 362 -22.03 -6.56 -1.36
C THR A 362 -20.71 -7.34 -1.45
N ALA A 363 -19.83 -6.93 -2.37
CA ALA A 363 -18.45 -7.44 -2.44
C ALA A 363 -17.69 -7.27 -1.12
N THR A 364 -18.02 -6.23 -0.33
CA THR A 364 -17.43 -6.01 0.99
C THR A 364 -17.83 -7.10 1.98
N ASP A 365 -19.09 -7.51 1.99
CA ASP A 365 -19.56 -8.61 2.84
C ASP A 365 -18.85 -9.92 2.48
N LEU A 366 -18.66 -10.17 1.19
CA LEU A 366 -17.92 -11.32 0.68
C LEU A 366 -16.46 -11.29 1.14
N VAL A 367 -15.75 -10.17 0.95
CA VAL A 367 -14.33 -10.11 1.34
C VAL A 367 -14.14 -10.23 2.85
N LEU A 368 -15.03 -9.67 3.67
CA LEU A 368 -14.96 -9.83 5.13
C LEU A 368 -15.24 -11.29 5.56
N THR A 369 -16.13 -11.99 4.86
CA THR A 369 -16.40 -13.43 5.07
C THR A 369 -15.17 -14.27 4.71
N VAL A 370 -14.60 -14.07 3.52
CA VAL A 370 -13.38 -14.73 3.06
C VAL A 370 -12.22 -14.46 4.02
N THR A 371 -12.07 -13.21 4.47
CA THR A 371 -11.02 -12.81 5.44
C THR A 371 -11.12 -13.60 6.75
N GLN A 372 -12.31 -13.74 7.30
CA GLN A 372 -12.52 -14.53 8.53
C GLN A 372 -12.21 -16.01 8.30
N MET A 373 -12.68 -16.59 7.19
CA MET A 373 -12.47 -18.02 6.87
C MET A 373 -10.98 -18.34 6.70
N LEU A 374 -10.27 -17.56 5.90
CA LEU A 374 -8.86 -17.77 5.61
C LEU A 374 -7.97 -17.51 6.84
N ARG A 375 -8.29 -16.48 7.65
CA ARG A 375 -7.57 -16.24 8.90
C ARG A 375 -7.71 -17.41 9.88
N LYS A 376 -8.92 -17.99 9.95
CA LYS A 376 -9.19 -19.18 10.77
C LYS A 376 -8.49 -20.42 10.23
N HIS A 377 -8.39 -20.57 8.90
CA HIS A 377 -7.69 -21.70 8.25
C HIS A 377 -6.17 -21.66 8.46
N GLY A 378 -5.59 -20.45 8.55
CA GLY A 378 -4.16 -20.25 8.73
C GLY A 378 -3.38 -20.32 7.41
N VAL A 379 -3.32 -19.17 6.71
CA VAL A 379 -2.71 -19.03 5.38
C VAL A 379 -1.44 -18.16 5.37
N VAL A 380 -0.87 -17.87 6.53
CA VAL A 380 0.35 -17.07 6.62
C VAL A 380 1.49 -17.73 5.84
N GLY A 381 2.12 -16.99 4.93
CA GLY A 381 3.19 -17.49 4.06
C GLY A 381 2.74 -18.36 2.89
N LYS A 382 1.44 -18.55 2.71
CA LYS A 382 0.85 -19.30 1.58
C LYS A 382 0.28 -18.36 0.52
N PHE A 383 0.06 -18.88 -0.68
CA PHE A 383 -0.81 -18.29 -1.68
C PHE A 383 -2.24 -18.82 -1.48
N VAL A 384 -3.22 -18.02 -1.87
CA VAL A 384 -4.60 -18.44 -2.04
C VAL A 384 -4.95 -18.26 -3.51
N GLU A 385 -5.48 -19.31 -4.15
CA GLU A 385 -5.93 -19.26 -5.54
C GLU A 385 -7.43 -19.57 -5.60
N PHE A 386 -8.19 -18.62 -6.14
CA PHE A 386 -9.64 -18.73 -6.26
C PHE A 386 -10.02 -19.46 -7.56
N TYR A 387 -10.99 -20.34 -7.49
CA TYR A 387 -11.48 -21.13 -8.63
C TYR A 387 -12.96 -21.52 -8.47
N GLY A 388 -13.54 -22.13 -9.45
CA GLY A 388 -14.94 -22.58 -9.46
C GLY A 388 -15.86 -21.68 -10.29
N GLU A 389 -17.10 -22.15 -10.55
CA GLU A 389 -18.06 -21.45 -11.39
C GLU A 389 -18.54 -20.12 -10.81
N GLY A 390 -18.55 -19.98 -9.48
CA GLY A 390 -18.90 -18.74 -8.80
C GLY A 390 -18.04 -17.53 -9.20
N MET A 391 -16.81 -17.78 -9.66
CA MET A 391 -15.94 -16.70 -10.19
C MET A 391 -16.55 -15.96 -11.37
N GLY A 392 -17.26 -16.68 -12.26
CA GLY A 392 -17.92 -16.09 -13.44
C GLY A 392 -19.03 -15.08 -13.10
N HIS A 393 -19.54 -15.12 -11.87
CA HIS A 393 -20.55 -14.19 -11.36
C HIS A 393 -19.98 -12.97 -10.65
N LEU A 394 -18.66 -12.94 -10.40
CA LEU A 394 -17.97 -11.82 -9.77
C LEU A 394 -17.37 -10.90 -10.84
N SER A 395 -17.68 -9.61 -10.75
CA SER A 395 -16.97 -8.60 -11.56
C SER A 395 -15.48 -8.59 -11.22
N LEU A 396 -14.65 -8.03 -12.09
CA LEU A 396 -13.23 -7.88 -11.78
C LEU A 396 -13.00 -7.03 -10.53
N ALA A 397 -13.82 -6.00 -10.31
CA ALA A 397 -13.75 -5.16 -9.13
C ALA A 397 -14.05 -5.95 -7.83
N ASP A 398 -14.97 -6.92 -7.85
CA ASP A 398 -15.23 -7.81 -6.70
C ASP A 398 -14.01 -8.70 -6.41
N ARG A 399 -13.39 -9.28 -7.45
CA ARG A 399 -12.16 -10.08 -7.33
C ARG A 399 -11.01 -9.24 -6.77
N ALA A 400 -10.84 -8.01 -7.27
CA ALA A 400 -9.82 -7.08 -6.79
C ALA A 400 -10.05 -6.67 -5.32
N THR A 401 -11.33 -6.55 -4.89
CA THR A 401 -11.70 -6.30 -3.49
C THR A 401 -11.24 -7.45 -2.58
N ILE A 402 -11.44 -8.71 -3.00
CA ILE A 402 -10.99 -9.90 -2.26
C ILE A 402 -9.46 -9.98 -2.23
N ALA A 403 -8.82 -9.80 -3.39
CA ALA A 403 -7.37 -9.83 -3.52
C ALA A 403 -6.68 -8.73 -2.69
N ASN A 404 -7.30 -7.54 -2.59
CA ASN A 404 -6.80 -6.42 -1.81
C ASN A 404 -6.58 -6.79 -0.33
N MET A 405 -7.48 -7.55 0.27
CA MET A 405 -7.41 -7.90 1.69
C MET A 405 -6.57 -9.17 1.98
N SER A 406 -5.70 -9.60 1.06
CA SER A 406 -4.76 -10.71 1.32
C SER A 406 -3.92 -10.53 2.58
N PRO A 407 -3.38 -9.34 2.87
CA PRO A 407 -2.66 -9.11 4.11
C PRO A 407 -3.52 -9.27 5.37
N GLU A 408 -4.79 -8.94 5.30
CA GLU A 408 -5.72 -9.01 6.43
C GLU A 408 -6.11 -10.45 6.75
N TYR A 409 -6.26 -11.32 5.74
CA TYR A 409 -6.42 -12.76 6.01
C TYR A 409 -5.10 -13.51 6.19
N GLY A 410 -3.95 -12.85 5.95
CA GLY A 410 -2.61 -13.34 6.24
C GLY A 410 -1.92 -14.07 5.08
N ALA A 411 -2.50 -14.13 3.89
CA ALA A 411 -1.87 -14.74 2.72
C ALA A 411 -0.82 -13.82 2.08
N THR A 412 0.11 -14.42 1.35
CA THR A 412 1.05 -13.67 0.52
C THR A 412 0.36 -13.01 -0.66
N MET A 413 -0.58 -13.71 -1.30
CA MET A 413 -1.49 -13.19 -2.33
C MET A 413 -2.80 -13.95 -2.39
N GLY A 414 -3.82 -13.33 -3.03
CA GLY A 414 -5.12 -13.92 -3.32
C GLY A 414 -5.42 -13.86 -4.81
N PHE A 415 -5.01 -14.88 -5.54
CA PHE A 415 -4.90 -14.88 -6.99
C PHE A 415 -6.18 -15.33 -7.68
N PHE A 416 -6.60 -14.57 -8.69
CA PHE A 416 -7.67 -14.90 -9.61
C PHE A 416 -7.09 -15.11 -11.01
N PRO A 417 -7.20 -16.30 -11.60
CA PRO A 417 -6.74 -16.54 -12.96
C PRO A 417 -7.48 -15.66 -13.98
N VAL A 418 -6.79 -15.32 -15.09
CA VAL A 418 -7.37 -14.51 -16.16
C VAL A 418 -8.43 -15.30 -16.92
N ASP A 419 -9.58 -14.65 -17.14
CA ASP A 419 -10.73 -15.17 -17.90
C ASP A 419 -11.36 -14.07 -18.78
N HIS A 420 -12.53 -14.33 -19.31
CA HIS A 420 -13.28 -13.37 -20.16
C HIS A 420 -13.67 -12.09 -19.39
N VAL A 421 -13.96 -12.17 -18.09
CA VAL A 421 -14.28 -11.00 -17.26
C VAL A 421 -13.07 -10.07 -17.18
N THR A 422 -11.88 -10.63 -17.03
CA THR A 422 -10.63 -9.87 -17.05
C THR A 422 -10.42 -9.17 -18.41
N LEU A 423 -10.63 -9.86 -19.54
CA LEU A 423 -10.47 -9.25 -20.88
C LEU A 423 -11.48 -8.10 -21.09
N GLN A 424 -12.72 -8.24 -20.62
CA GLN A 424 -13.72 -7.17 -20.66
C GLN A 424 -13.30 -5.94 -19.85
N TYR A 425 -12.74 -6.14 -18.66
CA TYR A 425 -12.24 -5.07 -17.83
C TYR A 425 -11.06 -4.34 -18.46
N LEU A 426 -10.14 -5.08 -19.09
CA LEU A 426 -9.01 -4.47 -19.81
C LEU A 426 -9.49 -3.54 -20.94
N LYS A 427 -10.54 -3.94 -21.69
CA LYS A 427 -11.18 -3.09 -22.70
C LYS A 427 -11.86 -1.87 -22.08
N LEU A 428 -12.63 -2.08 -21.00
CA LEU A 428 -13.30 -0.98 -20.27
C LEU A 428 -12.29 0.08 -19.80
N THR A 429 -11.13 -0.33 -19.31
CA THR A 429 -10.08 0.54 -18.80
C THR A 429 -9.14 1.10 -19.88
N GLY A 430 -9.44 0.84 -21.15
CA GLY A 430 -8.83 1.50 -22.31
C GLY A 430 -7.57 0.82 -22.86
N ARG A 431 -7.30 -0.45 -22.51
CA ARG A 431 -6.26 -1.24 -23.20
C ARG A 431 -6.73 -1.50 -24.63
N SER A 432 -5.80 -1.40 -25.61
CA SER A 432 -6.15 -1.59 -27.01
C SER A 432 -6.59 -3.02 -27.32
N ASP A 433 -7.46 -3.19 -28.33
CA ASP A 433 -7.87 -4.53 -28.77
C ASP A 433 -6.68 -5.42 -29.17
N GLU A 434 -5.62 -4.83 -29.74
CA GLU A 434 -4.38 -5.56 -30.06
C GLU A 434 -3.68 -6.06 -28.81
N THR A 435 -3.58 -5.23 -27.76
CA THR A 435 -3.00 -5.61 -26.47
C THR A 435 -3.82 -6.72 -25.82
N VAL A 436 -5.15 -6.59 -25.82
CA VAL A 436 -6.04 -7.62 -25.23
C VAL A 436 -5.94 -8.93 -26.00
N ALA A 437 -5.89 -8.90 -27.34
CA ALA A 437 -5.69 -10.09 -28.15
C ALA A 437 -4.32 -10.76 -27.93
N MET A 438 -3.27 -9.97 -27.74
CA MET A 438 -1.93 -10.48 -27.37
C MET A 438 -1.96 -11.19 -26.01
N ILE A 439 -2.59 -10.57 -24.99
CA ILE A 439 -2.72 -11.13 -23.66
C ILE A 439 -3.45 -12.48 -23.70
N GLU A 440 -4.61 -12.53 -24.36
CA GLU A 440 -5.39 -13.76 -24.49
C GLU A 440 -4.59 -14.85 -25.22
N ALA A 441 -3.98 -14.52 -26.35
CA ALA A 441 -3.19 -15.46 -27.14
C ALA A 441 -2.02 -16.05 -26.34
N TYR A 442 -1.29 -15.21 -25.60
CA TYR A 442 -0.19 -15.64 -24.75
C TYR A 442 -0.64 -16.58 -23.63
N LEU A 443 -1.70 -16.20 -22.91
CA LEU A 443 -2.19 -17.00 -21.78
C LEU A 443 -2.78 -18.34 -22.23
N ARG A 444 -3.48 -18.39 -23.38
CA ARG A 444 -3.95 -19.65 -23.95
C ARG A 444 -2.78 -20.53 -24.41
N ALA A 445 -1.75 -19.95 -25.02
CA ALA A 445 -0.56 -20.68 -25.46
C ALA A 445 0.24 -21.31 -24.30
N ASN A 446 0.16 -20.75 -23.10
CA ASN A 446 0.80 -21.28 -21.88
C ASN A 446 -0.18 -22.00 -20.91
N ASN A 447 -1.40 -22.33 -21.35
CA ASN A 447 -2.45 -22.97 -20.55
C ASN A 447 -2.74 -22.19 -19.24
N MET A 448 -2.72 -20.85 -19.30
CA MET A 448 -2.91 -19.93 -18.16
C MET A 448 -4.21 -19.11 -18.26
N PHE A 449 -5.07 -19.40 -19.22
CA PHE A 449 -6.39 -18.78 -19.40
C PHE A 449 -7.49 -19.70 -18.91
N VAL A 450 -8.48 -19.17 -18.18
CA VAL A 450 -9.66 -19.93 -17.77
C VAL A 450 -10.79 -19.71 -18.78
N ASP A 451 -11.23 -20.78 -19.42
CA ASP A 451 -12.41 -20.79 -20.28
C ASP A 451 -13.47 -21.73 -19.69
N TYR A 452 -14.57 -21.17 -19.20
CA TYR A 452 -15.64 -21.94 -18.55
C TYR A 452 -16.43 -22.82 -19.56
N ASN A 453 -16.22 -22.64 -20.86
CA ASN A 453 -16.85 -23.47 -21.89
C ASN A 453 -16.04 -24.75 -22.17
N GLU A 454 -14.80 -24.83 -21.67
CA GLU A 454 -13.92 -25.98 -21.82
C GLU A 454 -13.82 -26.78 -20.51
N PRO A 455 -13.61 -28.10 -20.58
CA PRO A 455 -13.35 -28.90 -19.40
C PRO A 455 -12.12 -28.35 -18.66
N GLN A 456 -12.30 -27.95 -17.40
CA GLN A 456 -11.19 -27.45 -16.59
C GLN A 456 -10.26 -28.61 -16.19
N GLN A 457 -8.96 -28.41 -16.38
CA GLN A 457 -7.96 -29.34 -15.86
C GLN A 457 -7.97 -29.29 -14.32
N GLU A 458 -7.97 -30.47 -13.70
CA GLU A 458 -7.88 -30.58 -12.25
C GLU A 458 -6.48 -30.16 -11.78
N ARG A 459 -6.44 -29.14 -10.93
CA ARG A 459 -5.21 -28.62 -10.33
C ARG A 459 -5.07 -29.13 -8.91
N VAL A 460 -3.83 -29.33 -8.48
CA VAL A 460 -3.53 -29.75 -7.14
C VAL A 460 -3.25 -28.54 -6.25
N TYR A 461 -3.82 -28.52 -5.06
CA TYR A 461 -3.58 -27.49 -4.05
C TYR A 461 -3.10 -28.13 -2.75
N SER A 462 -2.38 -27.38 -1.93
CA SER A 462 -1.89 -27.86 -0.63
C SER A 462 -3.02 -28.10 0.38
N SER A 463 -4.12 -27.35 0.27
CA SER A 463 -5.37 -27.54 1.02
C SER A 463 -6.50 -26.86 0.29
N TYR A 464 -7.74 -27.16 0.68
CA TYR A 464 -8.95 -26.75 -0.02
C TYR A 464 -9.92 -26.06 0.96
N LEU A 465 -10.58 -25.01 0.49
CA LEU A 465 -11.74 -24.37 1.11
C LEU A 465 -12.81 -24.18 0.06
N GLU A 466 -14.06 -24.09 0.50
CA GLU A 466 -15.23 -23.85 -0.37
C GLU A 466 -16.16 -22.85 0.30
N LEU A 467 -16.77 -21.98 -0.52
CA LEU A 467 -17.80 -21.03 -0.13
C LEU A 467 -18.86 -20.96 -1.23
N ASP A 468 -20.12 -21.23 -0.86
CA ASP A 468 -21.25 -20.85 -1.68
C ASP A 468 -21.52 -19.34 -1.48
N LEU A 469 -21.47 -18.57 -2.56
CA LEU A 469 -21.72 -17.14 -2.53
C LEU A 469 -23.10 -16.80 -1.98
N GLY A 470 -24.05 -17.73 -2.09
CA GLY A 470 -25.39 -17.63 -1.51
C GLY A 470 -25.43 -17.67 0.02
N ASP A 471 -24.36 -18.11 0.68
CA ASP A 471 -24.27 -18.17 2.15
C ASP A 471 -23.71 -16.89 2.77
N VAL A 472 -23.25 -15.94 1.94
CA VAL A 472 -22.71 -14.66 2.42
C VAL A 472 -23.85 -13.80 2.97
N GLU A 473 -23.66 -13.25 4.17
CA GLU A 473 -24.61 -12.35 4.84
C GLU A 473 -24.03 -10.94 4.97
N PRO A 474 -24.86 -9.87 4.95
CA PRO A 474 -24.43 -8.51 5.25
C PRO A 474 -23.72 -8.44 6.61
N CYS A 475 -22.57 -7.79 6.66
CA CYS A 475 -21.73 -7.79 7.85
C CYS A 475 -20.82 -6.56 7.95
N VAL A 476 -20.22 -6.41 9.12
CA VAL A 476 -19.13 -5.49 9.38
C VAL A 476 -17.96 -6.24 10.01
N SER A 477 -16.79 -5.65 10.11
CA SER A 477 -15.68 -6.20 10.90
C SER A 477 -15.13 -5.19 11.89
N GLY A 478 -15.02 -5.61 13.14
CA GLY A 478 -14.52 -4.76 14.23
C GLY A 478 -14.79 -5.35 15.62
N PRO A 479 -14.52 -4.57 16.67
CA PRO A 479 -14.19 -3.13 16.67
C PRO A 479 -12.70 -2.80 16.48
N LYS A 480 -11.78 -3.77 16.40
CA LYS A 480 -10.34 -3.52 16.43
C LYS A 480 -9.53 -4.29 15.40
N ARG A 481 -10.11 -5.30 14.72
CA ARG A 481 -9.39 -6.15 13.77
C ARG A 481 -10.24 -6.44 12.51
N PRO A 482 -9.63 -6.53 11.31
CA PRO A 482 -10.35 -6.72 10.06
C PRO A 482 -10.99 -8.10 9.89
N HIS A 483 -10.55 -9.10 10.62
CA HIS A 483 -11.08 -10.47 10.58
C HIS A 483 -12.10 -10.79 11.69
N ASP A 484 -12.41 -9.82 12.57
CA ASP A 484 -13.47 -9.94 13.58
C ASP A 484 -14.82 -9.61 12.95
N ARG A 485 -15.26 -10.45 12.01
CA ARG A 485 -16.53 -10.29 11.28
C ARG A 485 -17.71 -10.48 12.21
N VAL A 486 -18.69 -9.59 12.08
CA VAL A 486 -19.96 -9.61 12.81
C VAL A 486 -21.09 -9.49 11.80
N PRO A 487 -22.02 -10.46 11.71
CA PRO A 487 -23.24 -10.31 10.92
C PRO A 487 -24.04 -9.08 11.37
N LEU A 488 -24.65 -8.37 10.43
CA LEU A 488 -25.35 -7.12 10.72
C LEU A 488 -26.49 -7.31 11.75
N LYS A 489 -27.18 -8.44 11.68
CA LYS A 489 -28.23 -8.84 12.63
C LYS A 489 -27.74 -9.02 14.06
N ASP A 490 -26.46 -9.35 14.27
CA ASP A 490 -25.86 -9.62 15.58
C ASP A 490 -25.10 -8.40 16.14
N MET A 491 -24.96 -7.31 15.36
CA MET A 491 -24.10 -6.19 15.65
C MET A 491 -24.39 -5.51 16.99
N LYS A 492 -25.66 -5.31 17.32
CA LYS A 492 -26.05 -4.69 18.58
C LYS A 492 -25.67 -5.54 19.79
N ALA A 493 -25.87 -6.86 19.73
CA ALA A 493 -25.49 -7.79 20.77
C ALA A 493 -23.95 -7.90 20.94
N ASP A 494 -23.21 -7.95 19.82
CA ASP A 494 -21.74 -7.96 19.81
C ASP A 494 -21.18 -6.65 20.43
N TRP A 495 -21.79 -5.49 20.12
CA TRP A 495 -21.41 -4.20 20.69
C TRP A 495 -21.51 -4.20 22.22
N HIS A 496 -22.63 -4.63 22.79
CA HIS A 496 -22.80 -4.72 24.24
C HIS A 496 -21.82 -5.71 24.87
N SER A 497 -21.56 -6.84 24.21
CA SER A 497 -20.53 -7.78 24.64
C SER A 497 -19.12 -7.16 24.65
N CYS A 498 -18.82 -6.28 23.69
CA CYS A 498 -17.54 -5.57 23.64
C CYS A 498 -17.39 -4.57 24.80
N LEU A 499 -18.46 -3.88 25.22
CA LEU A 499 -18.42 -2.99 26.38
C LEU A 499 -18.09 -3.76 27.66
N ASP A 500 -18.70 -4.95 27.86
CA ASP A 500 -18.54 -5.80 29.04
C ASP A 500 -17.18 -6.48 29.13
N SER A 501 -16.65 -6.91 28.00
CA SER A 501 -15.47 -7.77 27.96
C SER A 501 -14.22 -7.05 28.45
N LYS A 502 -13.30 -7.78 29.10
CA LYS A 502 -11.97 -7.25 29.47
C LYS A 502 -11.26 -6.64 28.27
N VAL A 503 -10.46 -5.61 28.54
CA VAL A 503 -9.59 -5.01 27.51
C VAL A 503 -8.75 -6.08 26.84
N GLY A 504 -8.81 -6.09 25.50
CA GLY A 504 -8.15 -7.09 24.66
C GLY A 504 -8.55 -6.88 23.20
N PHE A 505 -8.66 -7.97 22.44
CA PHE A 505 -8.96 -7.93 21.00
C PHE A 505 -10.29 -7.26 20.64
N LYS A 506 -11.32 -7.41 21.47
CA LYS A 506 -12.64 -6.80 21.26
C LYS A 506 -13.06 -5.91 22.43
N GLY A 507 -12.74 -6.30 23.66
CA GLY A 507 -13.27 -5.69 24.89
C GLY A 507 -12.77 -4.30 25.21
N PHE A 508 -13.63 -3.53 25.93
CA PHE A 508 -13.35 -2.20 26.43
C PHE A 508 -13.38 -2.08 27.96
N ALA A 509 -13.98 -3.08 28.65
CA ALA A 509 -14.13 -3.14 30.11
C ALA A 509 -14.81 -1.89 30.71
N VAL A 510 -15.88 -1.42 30.09
CA VAL A 510 -16.68 -0.28 30.58
C VAL A 510 -17.51 -0.75 31.78
N PRO A 511 -17.42 -0.09 32.97
CA PRO A 511 -18.26 -0.41 34.12
C PRO A 511 -19.74 -0.39 33.75
N LYS A 512 -20.55 -1.29 34.33
CA LYS A 512 -21.99 -1.40 33.99
C LYS A 512 -22.74 -0.08 34.23
N GLU A 513 -22.38 0.63 35.29
CA GLU A 513 -22.95 1.94 35.66
C GLU A 513 -22.64 3.05 34.65
N ASP A 514 -21.56 2.90 33.85
CA ASP A 514 -21.15 3.90 32.87
C ASP A 514 -21.60 3.57 31.45
N GLN A 515 -22.13 2.36 31.17
CA GLN A 515 -22.44 1.91 29.80
C GLN A 515 -23.55 2.73 29.12
N ASP A 516 -24.49 3.26 29.91
CA ASP A 516 -25.57 4.12 29.42
C ASP A 516 -25.25 5.61 29.51
N LYS A 517 -23.98 5.97 29.78
CA LYS A 517 -23.52 7.35 29.92
C LYS A 517 -23.80 8.19 28.68
N VAL A 518 -24.53 9.31 28.86
CA VAL A 518 -24.80 10.31 27.83
C VAL A 518 -24.10 11.61 28.19
N VAL A 519 -23.23 12.08 27.31
CA VAL A 519 -22.48 13.33 27.45
C VAL A 519 -23.14 14.40 26.56
N LYS A 520 -23.65 15.45 27.19
CA LYS A 520 -24.24 16.60 26.48
C LYS A 520 -23.17 17.68 26.27
N PHE A 521 -23.12 18.24 25.07
CA PHE A 521 -22.19 19.30 24.72
C PHE A 521 -22.82 20.30 23.74
N SER A 522 -22.12 21.36 23.42
CA SER A 522 -22.57 22.35 22.42
C SER A 522 -21.72 22.23 21.17
N PHE A 523 -22.35 21.97 20.04
CA PHE A 523 -21.73 21.96 18.73
C PHE A 523 -22.17 23.21 17.95
N HIS A 524 -21.24 24.17 17.74
CA HIS A 524 -21.54 25.45 17.09
C HIS A 524 -22.76 26.18 17.69
N GLY A 525 -22.93 26.13 19.01
CA GLY A 525 -24.05 26.74 19.71
C GLY A 525 -25.35 25.93 19.74
N GLN A 526 -25.37 24.78 19.09
CA GLN A 526 -26.52 23.85 19.12
C GLN A 526 -26.28 22.71 20.13
N PRO A 527 -27.31 22.28 20.86
CA PRO A 527 -27.19 21.18 21.78
C PRO A 527 -26.96 19.86 21.03
N ALA A 528 -25.97 19.10 21.50
CA ALA A 528 -25.61 17.81 20.96
C ALA A 528 -25.33 16.82 22.11
N GLU A 529 -25.36 15.52 21.81
CA GLU A 529 -25.05 14.48 22.77
C GLU A 529 -24.25 13.32 22.14
N LEU A 530 -23.39 12.73 22.92
CA LEU A 530 -22.64 11.53 22.58
C LEU A 530 -22.80 10.48 23.69
N LYS A 531 -22.78 9.21 23.30
CA LYS A 531 -22.77 8.04 24.19
C LYS A 531 -21.71 7.02 23.69
N HIS A 532 -21.47 5.97 24.46
CA HIS A 532 -20.67 4.85 23.94
C HIS A 532 -21.28 4.33 22.65
N GLY A 533 -20.45 4.10 21.63
CA GLY A 533 -20.90 3.65 20.29
C GLY A 533 -21.37 4.76 19.36
N SER A 534 -21.38 6.05 19.79
CA SER A 534 -21.67 7.16 18.88
C SER A 534 -20.64 7.20 17.75
N VAL A 535 -21.12 7.26 16.50
CA VAL A 535 -20.29 7.44 15.32
C VAL A 535 -19.85 8.90 15.25
N VAL A 536 -18.56 9.14 15.23
CA VAL A 536 -17.96 10.50 15.11
C VAL A 536 -17.15 10.66 13.84
N ILE A 537 -16.78 9.56 13.17
CA ILE A 537 -16.15 9.53 11.85
C ILE A 537 -16.90 8.52 10.99
N ALA A 538 -17.29 8.93 9.78
CA ALA A 538 -17.84 8.06 8.75
C ALA A 538 -17.12 8.34 7.42
N ALA A 539 -16.33 7.37 6.92
CA ALA A 539 -15.43 7.60 5.80
C ALA A 539 -15.60 6.58 4.68
N ILE A 540 -15.95 7.06 3.48
CA ILE A 540 -15.84 6.26 2.24
C ILE A 540 -14.42 6.51 1.71
N THR A 541 -13.54 5.52 1.84
CA THR A 541 -12.10 5.69 1.64
C THR A 541 -11.44 4.37 1.25
N SER A 542 -10.16 4.44 0.82
CA SER A 542 -9.29 3.30 0.57
C SER A 542 -9.48 2.56 -0.77
N CYS A 543 -8.45 1.82 -1.14
CA CYS A 543 -8.42 1.02 -2.36
C CYS A 543 -9.40 -0.16 -2.37
N THR A 544 -9.76 -0.72 -1.21
CA THR A 544 -10.56 -1.94 -1.12
C THR A 544 -11.90 -1.80 -1.83
N ASN A 545 -12.62 -0.74 -1.55
CA ASN A 545 -14.01 -0.57 -1.99
C ASN A 545 -14.18 0.48 -3.09
N THR A 546 -13.33 1.53 -3.14
CA THR A 546 -13.53 2.65 -4.07
C THR A 546 -13.24 2.30 -5.53
N SER A 547 -12.53 1.20 -5.79
CA SER A 547 -12.33 0.63 -7.13
C SER A 547 -13.57 -0.10 -7.68
N ASN A 548 -14.57 -0.35 -6.83
CA ASN A 548 -15.78 -1.09 -7.19
C ASN A 548 -16.96 -0.15 -7.43
N PRO A 549 -17.39 0.06 -8.69
CA PRO A 549 -18.48 0.96 -9.02
C PRO A 549 -19.81 0.56 -8.37
N SER A 550 -20.08 -0.74 -8.19
CA SER A 550 -21.35 -1.22 -7.63
C SER A 550 -21.55 -0.73 -6.20
N VAL A 551 -20.55 -0.84 -5.34
CA VAL A 551 -20.68 -0.37 -3.94
C VAL A 551 -20.60 1.16 -3.84
N MET A 552 -19.88 1.84 -4.74
CA MET A 552 -19.81 3.29 -4.75
C MET A 552 -21.12 3.95 -5.22
N LEU A 553 -21.69 3.45 -6.31
CA LEU A 553 -23.00 3.90 -6.80
C LEU A 553 -24.11 3.46 -5.85
N GLY A 554 -23.99 2.26 -5.24
CA GLY A 554 -24.88 1.81 -4.16
C GLY A 554 -24.91 2.79 -2.98
N ALA A 555 -23.76 3.30 -2.53
CA ALA A 555 -23.71 4.33 -1.48
C ALA A 555 -24.40 5.63 -1.92
N GLY A 556 -24.21 6.03 -3.17
CA GLY A 556 -24.93 7.19 -3.75
C GLY A 556 -26.44 7.00 -3.80
N LEU A 557 -26.93 5.78 -4.11
CA LEU A 557 -28.36 5.43 -4.09
C LEU A 557 -28.94 5.45 -2.67
N VAL A 558 -28.21 4.91 -1.67
CA VAL A 558 -28.60 5.01 -0.25
C VAL A 558 -28.72 6.47 0.17
N ALA A 559 -27.73 7.30 -0.16
CA ALA A 559 -27.78 8.73 0.15
C ALA A 559 -28.96 9.43 -0.56
N LYS A 560 -29.25 9.09 -1.81
CA LYS A 560 -30.40 9.62 -2.57
C LYS A 560 -31.72 9.28 -1.87
N LYS A 561 -31.97 7.99 -1.59
CA LYS A 561 -33.21 7.53 -0.91
C LYS A 561 -33.36 8.18 0.47
N ALA A 562 -32.25 8.29 1.24
CA ALA A 562 -32.24 8.97 2.54
C ALA A 562 -32.64 10.44 2.43
N CYS A 563 -32.07 11.20 1.47
CA CYS A 563 -32.41 12.60 1.22
C CYS A 563 -33.90 12.76 0.79
N GLU A 564 -34.39 11.87 -0.07
CA GLU A 564 -35.78 11.90 -0.53
C GLU A 564 -36.76 11.67 0.61
N LEU A 565 -36.39 10.85 1.60
CA LEU A 565 -37.19 10.60 2.81
C LEU A 565 -36.94 11.66 3.90
N GLY A 566 -35.97 12.54 3.75
CA GLY A 566 -35.67 13.63 4.68
C GLY A 566 -34.79 13.27 5.86
N LEU A 567 -33.98 12.21 5.73
CA LEU A 567 -32.94 11.87 6.71
C LEU A 567 -31.70 12.72 6.49
N GLU A 568 -31.04 13.13 7.57
CA GLU A 568 -29.80 13.89 7.55
C GLU A 568 -28.78 13.35 8.54
N VAL A 569 -27.52 13.28 8.12
CA VAL A 569 -26.39 12.92 8.98
C VAL A 569 -26.13 14.03 9.99
N LYS A 570 -25.95 13.66 11.25
CA LYS A 570 -25.68 14.60 12.36
C LYS A 570 -24.48 15.49 12.04
N PRO A 571 -24.53 16.83 12.31
CA PRO A 571 -23.52 17.77 11.86
C PRO A 571 -22.14 17.57 12.50
N TRP A 572 -22.08 16.99 13.69
CA TRP A 572 -20.81 16.70 14.38
C TRP A 572 -20.13 15.39 13.93
N ILE A 573 -20.74 14.59 13.05
CA ILE A 573 -20.09 13.43 12.45
C ILE A 573 -19.19 13.91 11.31
N LYS A 574 -17.90 13.65 11.41
CA LYS A 574 -16.94 13.96 10.35
C LYS A 574 -17.10 12.95 9.21
N THR A 575 -17.82 13.35 8.16
CA THR A 575 -18.02 12.53 6.95
C THR A 575 -17.02 12.92 5.88
N SER A 576 -16.59 11.94 5.08
CA SER A 576 -15.63 12.17 3.99
C SER A 576 -15.79 11.16 2.85
N LEU A 577 -15.50 11.61 1.63
CA LEU A 577 -15.39 10.77 0.44
C LEU A 577 -14.00 10.99 -0.16
N ALA A 578 -13.18 9.95 -0.14
CA ALA A 578 -11.85 9.93 -0.74
C ALA A 578 -11.73 8.78 -1.74
N PRO A 579 -12.07 9.03 -3.02
CA PRO A 579 -12.02 8.00 -4.07
C PRO A 579 -10.60 7.58 -4.39
N GLY A 580 -10.46 6.37 -4.94
CA GLY A 580 -9.16 5.85 -5.36
C GLY A 580 -8.70 6.35 -6.72
N SER A 581 -9.56 6.95 -7.54
CA SER A 581 -9.17 7.60 -8.81
C SER A 581 -10.19 8.67 -9.25
N GLY A 582 -9.80 9.51 -10.20
CA GLY A 582 -10.68 10.49 -10.84
C GLY A 582 -11.84 9.87 -11.62
N VAL A 583 -11.76 8.59 -11.98
CA VAL A 583 -12.84 7.83 -12.64
C VAL A 583 -14.07 7.75 -11.74
N VAL A 584 -13.87 7.51 -10.44
CA VAL A 584 -14.96 7.43 -9.45
C VAL A 584 -15.76 8.73 -9.39
N THR A 585 -15.05 9.85 -9.34
CA THR A 585 -15.69 11.17 -9.35
C THR A 585 -16.51 11.40 -10.63
N LYS A 586 -15.98 10.98 -11.79
CA LYS A 586 -16.66 11.14 -13.08
C LYS A 586 -17.97 10.36 -13.14
N TYR A 587 -17.99 9.07 -12.72
CA TYR A 587 -19.23 8.32 -12.77
C TYR A 587 -20.25 8.72 -11.68
N LEU A 588 -19.79 9.17 -10.51
CA LEU A 588 -20.68 9.73 -9.48
C LEU A 588 -21.34 11.04 -9.93
N LEU A 589 -20.61 11.87 -10.70
CA LEU A 589 -21.17 13.08 -11.32
C LEU A 589 -22.12 12.72 -12.48
N GLN A 590 -21.74 11.79 -13.35
CA GLN A 590 -22.54 11.33 -14.48
C GLN A 590 -23.88 10.74 -14.04
N SER A 591 -23.90 9.93 -13.00
CA SER A 591 -25.12 9.34 -12.41
C SER A 591 -25.95 10.37 -11.64
N GLY A 592 -25.41 11.57 -11.36
CA GLY A 592 -26.04 12.60 -10.55
C GLY A 592 -26.14 12.25 -9.05
N LEU A 593 -25.42 11.22 -8.59
CA LEU A 593 -25.48 10.76 -7.19
C LEU A 593 -24.57 11.56 -6.26
N GLN A 594 -23.52 12.21 -6.78
CA GLN A 594 -22.60 13.01 -5.96
C GLN A 594 -23.30 14.10 -5.15
N LYS A 595 -24.34 14.73 -5.70
CA LYS A 595 -25.09 15.78 -4.99
C LYS A 595 -25.79 15.27 -3.71
N TYR A 596 -26.27 14.01 -3.70
CA TYR A 596 -26.91 13.43 -2.54
C TYR A 596 -25.89 12.99 -1.47
N LEU A 597 -24.72 12.50 -1.91
CA LEU A 597 -23.59 12.26 -1.02
C LEU A 597 -23.14 13.58 -0.35
N ASN A 598 -23.01 14.67 -1.12
CA ASN A 598 -22.68 16.00 -0.58
C ASN A 598 -23.74 16.48 0.43
N GLN A 599 -25.03 16.29 0.14
CA GLN A 599 -26.11 16.66 1.05
C GLN A 599 -26.02 15.92 2.38
N GLN A 600 -25.58 14.66 2.38
CA GLN A 600 -25.30 13.88 3.60
C GLN A 600 -23.92 14.20 4.21
N GLY A 601 -23.17 15.17 3.65
CA GLY A 601 -21.87 15.60 4.12
C GLY A 601 -20.69 14.82 3.58
N PHE A 602 -20.89 13.80 2.73
CA PHE A 602 -19.82 13.03 2.07
C PHE A 602 -19.28 13.79 0.85
N HIS A 603 -18.67 14.94 1.12
CA HIS A 603 -17.97 15.72 0.09
C HIS A 603 -16.65 15.06 -0.29
N LEU A 604 -16.23 15.28 -1.54
CA LEU A 604 -14.89 14.92 -1.99
C LEU A 604 -13.85 15.67 -1.17
N VAL A 605 -12.95 14.95 -0.49
CA VAL A 605 -11.91 15.54 0.38
C VAL A 605 -10.50 15.41 -0.19
N GLY A 606 -10.29 14.53 -1.17
CA GLY A 606 -9.01 14.25 -1.82
C GLY A 606 -9.04 12.90 -2.50
N TYR A 607 -7.92 12.51 -3.12
CA TYR A 607 -7.72 11.20 -3.73
C TYR A 607 -6.59 10.47 -2.98
N GLY A 608 -6.85 9.26 -2.50
CA GLY A 608 -5.85 8.47 -1.79
C GLY A 608 -6.36 7.74 -0.55
N CYS A 609 -5.45 7.30 0.30
CA CYS A 609 -5.74 6.42 1.43
C CYS A 609 -6.45 7.12 2.61
N THR A 610 -6.17 8.39 2.84
CA THR A 610 -6.78 9.29 3.86
C THR A 610 -7.07 8.62 5.21
N THR A 611 -8.34 8.51 5.62
CA THR A 611 -8.78 7.97 6.92
C THR A 611 -8.25 6.55 7.21
N CYS A 612 -8.13 5.69 6.22
CA CYS A 612 -7.65 4.31 6.41
C CYS A 612 -6.18 4.24 6.90
N ILE A 613 -5.35 5.25 6.60
CA ILE A 613 -3.94 5.33 7.06
C ILE A 613 -3.76 6.22 8.29
N GLY A 614 -4.84 6.80 8.83
CA GLY A 614 -4.76 7.68 9.98
C GLY A 614 -4.67 9.17 9.62
N ASN A 615 -4.90 9.53 8.35
CA ASN A 615 -4.97 10.91 7.89
C ASN A 615 -6.40 11.47 7.97
N SER A 616 -7.11 11.14 9.07
CA SER A 616 -8.49 11.60 9.30
C SER A 616 -8.59 13.11 9.57
N GLY A 617 -7.46 13.75 9.91
CA GLY A 617 -7.44 15.10 10.48
C GLY A 617 -8.08 15.16 11.87
N ASP A 618 -7.98 16.31 12.53
CA ASP A 618 -8.52 16.47 13.88
C ASP A 618 -10.06 16.42 13.88
N LEU A 619 -10.64 15.90 14.96
CA LEU A 619 -12.06 16.13 15.26
C LEU A 619 -12.23 17.56 15.74
N GLU A 620 -13.45 18.07 15.55
CA GLU A 620 -13.80 19.41 16.09
C GLU A 620 -13.62 19.40 17.61
N GLU A 621 -13.09 20.48 18.19
CA GLU A 621 -12.62 20.57 19.56
C GLU A 621 -13.70 20.17 20.58
N SER A 622 -14.95 20.60 20.39
CA SER A 622 -16.05 20.27 21.27
C SER A 622 -16.38 18.77 21.28
N VAL A 623 -16.27 18.10 20.14
CA VAL A 623 -16.44 16.65 19.99
C VAL A 623 -15.27 15.91 20.64
N GLY A 624 -14.04 16.38 20.37
CA GLY A 624 -12.82 15.80 20.95
C GLY A 624 -12.80 15.85 22.47
N SER A 625 -13.14 17.01 23.05
CA SER A 625 -13.25 17.21 24.50
C SER A 625 -14.36 16.36 25.12
N ALA A 626 -15.54 16.29 24.49
CA ALA A 626 -16.63 15.45 24.98
C ALA A 626 -16.24 13.96 25.07
N ILE A 627 -15.42 13.47 24.13
CA ILE A 627 -14.91 12.08 24.15
C ILE A 627 -13.84 11.92 25.22
N ALA A 628 -12.81 12.78 25.22
CA ALA A 628 -11.61 12.61 26.04
C ALA A 628 -11.88 12.83 27.54
N ASP A 629 -12.61 13.89 27.89
CA ASP A 629 -12.89 14.24 29.28
C ASP A 629 -13.85 13.27 29.97
N ASN A 630 -14.59 12.48 29.19
CA ASN A 630 -15.57 11.54 29.69
C ASN A 630 -15.25 10.07 29.45
N ASP A 631 -14.08 9.76 28.89
CA ASP A 631 -13.65 8.40 28.50
C ASP A 631 -14.67 7.63 27.66
N LEU A 632 -15.33 8.29 26.71
CA LEU A 632 -16.31 7.66 25.84
C LEU A 632 -15.63 6.72 24.84
N ILE A 633 -16.26 5.57 24.61
CA ILE A 633 -15.90 4.66 23.50
C ILE A 633 -16.59 5.16 22.23
N ALA A 634 -15.98 6.13 21.56
CA ALA A 634 -16.46 6.65 20.30
C ALA A 634 -16.13 5.71 19.14
N ALA A 635 -17.02 5.68 18.13
CA ALA A 635 -16.90 4.80 16.99
C ALA A 635 -16.52 5.54 15.69
N ALA A 636 -15.75 4.85 14.83
CA ALA A 636 -15.57 5.19 13.43
C ALA A 636 -16.09 4.05 12.55
N VAL A 637 -16.78 4.37 11.46
CA VAL A 637 -17.20 3.42 10.44
C VAL A 637 -16.59 3.84 9.10
N LEU A 638 -15.84 2.93 8.47
CA LEU A 638 -15.11 3.24 7.26
C LEU A 638 -15.10 2.09 6.26
N SER A 639 -15.08 2.41 4.98
CA SER A 639 -14.95 1.41 3.91
C SER A 639 -13.50 1.01 3.63
N GLY A 640 -12.65 1.05 4.64
CA GLY A 640 -11.24 0.69 4.57
C GLY A 640 -10.97 -0.82 4.66
N ASN A 641 -9.68 -1.15 4.84
CA ASN A 641 -9.22 -2.53 5.03
C ASN A 641 -8.60 -2.79 6.42
N ARG A 642 -8.30 -1.76 7.20
CA ARG A 642 -7.71 -1.85 8.54
C ARG A 642 -8.40 -0.92 9.53
N ASN A 643 -8.63 -1.44 10.72
CA ASN A 643 -9.37 -0.77 11.79
C ASN A 643 -8.71 -0.93 13.17
N PHE A 644 -7.39 -1.09 13.21
CA PHE A 644 -6.68 -1.23 14.48
C PHE A 644 -6.90 -0.01 15.38
N GLU A 645 -7.00 -0.24 16.68
CA GLU A 645 -7.13 0.85 17.65
C GLU A 645 -5.96 1.84 17.54
N GLY A 646 -6.27 3.14 17.48
CA GLY A 646 -5.28 4.21 17.31
C GLY A 646 -4.81 4.44 15.86
N ARG A 647 -5.31 3.63 14.88
CA ARG A 647 -4.98 3.80 13.46
C ARG A 647 -5.86 4.83 12.76
N VAL A 648 -7.18 4.74 12.92
CA VAL A 648 -8.14 5.62 12.22
C VAL A 648 -8.08 7.03 12.78
N HIS A 649 -8.21 7.15 14.08
CA HIS A 649 -8.06 8.40 14.83
C HIS A 649 -7.73 8.08 16.30
N PRO A 650 -6.90 8.89 16.98
CA PRO A 650 -6.53 8.63 18.40
C PRO A 650 -7.70 8.53 19.36
N LEU A 651 -8.79 9.28 19.10
CA LEU A 651 -9.97 9.33 19.96
C LEU A 651 -11.04 8.29 19.60
N THR A 652 -10.93 7.57 18.47
CA THR A 652 -11.87 6.48 18.12
C THR A 652 -11.29 5.14 18.55
N ARG A 653 -11.88 4.55 19.60
CA ARG A 653 -11.44 3.23 20.13
C ARG A 653 -12.16 2.07 19.46
N ALA A 654 -13.38 2.28 18.98
CA ALA A 654 -14.17 1.30 18.24
C ALA A 654 -14.19 1.65 16.75
N ASN A 655 -13.58 0.82 15.89
CA ASN A 655 -13.46 1.09 14.47
C ASN A 655 -14.04 -0.10 13.69
N TYR A 656 -15.02 0.16 12.81
CA TYR A 656 -15.70 -0.88 12.03
C TYR A 656 -15.46 -0.70 10.54
N LEU A 657 -15.03 -1.79 9.89
CA LEU A 657 -14.99 -1.90 8.43
C LEU A 657 -16.38 -2.26 7.92
N ALA A 658 -16.86 -1.52 6.93
CA ALA A 658 -18.17 -1.69 6.35
C ALA A 658 -18.17 -1.35 4.85
N SER A 659 -19.15 -1.85 4.09
CA SER A 659 -19.34 -1.42 2.70
C SER A 659 -19.65 0.10 2.62
N PRO A 660 -19.32 0.78 1.53
CA PRO A 660 -19.69 2.19 1.32
C PRO A 660 -21.16 2.50 1.58
N PRO A 661 -22.15 1.69 1.12
CA PRO A 661 -23.56 1.89 1.49
C PRO A 661 -23.81 1.80 2.99
N LEU A 662 -23.19 0.84 3.70
CA LEU A 662 -23.31 0.71 5.16
C LEU A 662 -22.64 1.86 5.90
N VAL A 663 -21.54 2.43 5.40
CA VAL A 663 -20.93 3.64 5.98
C VAL A 663 -21.93 4.79 5.99
N VAL A 664 -22.70 4.98 4.89
CA VAL A 664 -23.76 5.99 4.83
C VAL A 664 -24.88 5.67 5.82
N ALA A 665 -25.31 4.41 5.91
CA ALA A 665 -26.39 3.98 6.83
C ALA A 665 -25.99 4.19 8.31
N TYR A 666 -24.77 3.84 8.72
CA TYR A 666 -24.27 4.10 10.08
C TYR A 666 -24.08 5.58 10.39
N ALA A 667 -23.70 6.39 9.39
CA ALA A 667 -23.65 7.85 9.56
C ALA A 667 -25.04 8.44 9.83
N LEU A 668 -26.08 7.97 9.13
CA LEU A 668 -27.47 8.37 9.34
C LEU A 668 -27.97 7.93 10.73
N ALA A 669 -27.70 6.70 11.14
CA ALA A 669 -28.04 6.18 12.47
C ALA A 669 -27.30 6.97 13.58
N GLY A 670 -26.06 7.39 13.33
CA GLY A 670 -25.22 8.12 14.29
C GLY A 670 -24.65 7.25 15.43
N THR A 671 -24.86 5.94 15.38
CA THR A 671 -24.42 4.99 16.41
C THR A 671 -24.18 3.60 15.81
N VAL A 672 -23.28 2.83 16.42
CA VAL A 672 -23.10 1.39 16.13
C VAL A 672 -23.99 0.52 17.01
N ASP A 673 -24.60 1.10 18.04
CA ASP A 673 -25.56 0.46 18.93
C ASP A 673 -26.98 0.55 18.33
N ILE A 674 -27.22 -0.19 17.26
CA ILE A 674 -28.50 -0.21 16.53
C ILE A 674 -28.74 -1.60 15.92
N ASP A 675 -30.02 -2.02 15.95
CA ASP A 675 -30.53 -3.18 15.23
C ASP A 675 -31.25 -2.70 13.95
N PHE A 676 -30.61 -2.80 12.81
CA PHE A 676 -31.13 -2.31 11.52
C PHE A 676 -32.42 -3.01 11.05
N GLU A 677 -32.73 -4.18 11.57
CA GLU A 677 -33.99 -4.90 11.25
C GLU A 677 -35.18 -4.35 12.03
N LYS A 678 -34.95 -3.86 13.27
CA LYS A 678 -36.02 -3.52 14.22
C LYS A 678 -36.09 -2.03 14.54
N GLU A 679 -35.02 -1.31 14.49
CA GLU A 679 -34.90 0.08 14.93
C GLU A 679 -34.85 1.06 13.75
N PRO A 680 -35.54 2.20 13.83
CA PRO A 680 -35.50 3.19 12.77
C PRO A 680 -34.16 3.92 12.74
N LEU A 681 -33.71 4.29 11.54
CA LEU A 681 -32.57 5.18 11.32
C LEU A 681 -32.87 6.61 11.77
N GLY A 682 -34.14 7.01 11.72
CA GLY A 682 -34.58 8.35 12.08
C GLY A 682 -36.01 8.58 11.74
N THR A 683 -36.42 9.84 11.80
CA THR A 683 -37.78 10.27 11.44
C THR A 683 -37.74 11.07 10.15
N GLY A 684 -38.50 10.67 9.17
CA GLY A 684 -38.59 11.32 7.87
C GLY A 684 -39.33 12.66 7.89
N LYS A 685 -39.29 13.37 6.76
CA LYS A 685 -40.01 14.66 6.58
C LYS A 685 -41.54 14.60 6.77
N ASP A 686 -42.12 13.43 6.64
CA ASP A 686 -43.52 13.16 6.86
C ASP A 686 -43.88 12.75 8.31
N GLY A 687 -42.88 12.79 9.21
CA GLY A 687 -43.00 12.43 10.62
C GLY A 687 -43.00 10.92 10.90
N LYS A 688 -42.83 10.06 9.88
CA LYS A 688 -42.77 8.62 10.04
C LYS A 688 -41.39 8.13 10.30
N HIS A 689 -41.26 6.99 10.96
CA HIS A 689 -40.00 6.29 11.13
C HIS A 689 -39.50 5.73 9.79
N VAL A 690 -38.24 5.94 9.49
CA VAL A 690 -37.55 5.41 8.31
C VAL A 690 -36.61 4.31 8.77
N TYR A 691 -36.72 3.14 8.17
CA TYR A 691 -35.92 1.96 8.49
C TYR A 691 -34.86 1.71 7.42
N PHE A 692 -33.86 0.90 7.75
CA PHE A 692 -32.77 0.52 6.86
C PHE A 692 -33.25 0.00 5.48
N LYS A 693 -34.26 -0.88 5.48
CA LYS A 693 -34.87 -1.44 4.25
C LYS A 693 -35.49 -0.39 3.31
N ASP A 694 -35.88 0.76 3.85
CA ASP A 694 -36.54 1.83 3.07
C ASP A 694 -35.55 2.61 2.22
N ILE A 695 -34.26 2.56 2.59
CA ILE A 695 -33.17 3.27 1.88
C ILE A 695 -32.23 2.32 1.13
N TRP A 696 -32.31 1.00 1.34
CA TRP A 696 -31.41 0.06 0.69
C TRP A 696 -31.79 -0.15 -0.78
N PRO A 697 -30.84 0.00 -1.75
CA PRO A 697 -31.14 -0.22 -3.17
C PRO A 697 -31.18 -1.72 -3.51
N THR A 698 -31.91 -2.07 -4.57
CA THR A 698 -31.89 -3.43 -5.12
C THR A 698 -30.66 -3.64 -6.01
N SER A 699 -30.35 -4.91 -6.28
CA SER A 699 -29.22 -5.27 -7.17
C SER A 699 -29.45 -4.75 -8.60
N GLU A 700 -30.72 -4.74 -9.07
CA GLU A 700 -31.11 -4.24 -10.38
C GLU A 700 -30.91 -2.70 -10.47
N GLU A 701 -31.34 -1.94 -9.44
CA GLU A 701 -31.13 -0.49 -9.39
C GLU A 701 -29.64 -0.14 -9.48
N ILE A 702 -28.78 -0.89 -8.78
CA ILE A 702 -27.34 -0.70 -8.82
C ILE A 702 -26.79 -1.03 -10.22
N ALA A 703 -27.18 -2.19 -10.78
CA ALA A 703 -26.69 -2.65 -12.09
C ALA A 703 -27.06 -1.67 -13.21
N GLU A 704 -28.30 -1.13 -13.22
CA GLU A 704 -28.76 -0.13 -14.19
C GLU A 704 -27.91 1.15 -14.14
N VAL A 705 -27.62 1.65 -12.92
CA VAL A 705 -26.82 2.87 -12.77
C VAL A 705 -25.35 2.59 -13.14
N VAL A 706 -24.79 1.43 -12.81
CA VAL A 706 -23.43 1.04 -13.23
C VAL A 706 -23.31 1.00 -14.74
N GLN A 707 -24.26 0.30 -15.41
CA GLN A 707 -24.25 0.15 -16.87
C GLN A 707 -24.37 1.50 -17.60
N SER A 708 -25.17 2.44 -17.07
CA SER A 708 -25.39 3.73 -17.69
C SER A 708 -24.33 4.76 -17.39
N SER A 709 -23.54 4.60 -16.32
CA SER A 709 -22.68 5.65 -15.80
C SER A 709 -21.18 5.34 -15.86
N VAL A 710 -20.76 4.07 -15.95
CA VAL A 710 -19.34 3.69 -15.99
C VAL A 710 -18.90 3.46 -17.43
N LEU A 711 -18.19 4.44 -18.00
CA LEU A 711 -17.88 4.49 -19.43
C LEU A 711 -16.36 4.48 -19.70
N PRO A 712 -15.89 3.81 -20.81
CA PRO A 712 -14.46 3.74 -21.14
C PRO A 712 -13.76 5.08 -21.25
N GLU A 713 -14.45 6.11 -21.76
CA GLU A 713 -13.89 7.46 -21.92
C GLU A 713 -13.49 8.12 -20.60
N MET A 714 -14.07 7.69 -19.49
CA MET A 714 -13.72 8.18 -18.15
C MET A 714 -12.32 7.72 -17.74
N PHE A 715 -11.99 6.46 -18.03
CA PHE A 715 -10.67 5.89 -17.80
C PHE A 715 -9.62 6.54 -18.69
N LYS A 716 -9.89 6.57 -20.00
CA LYS A 716 -8.99 7.18 -20.98
C LYS A 716 -8.66 8.63 -20.62
N SER A 717 -9.67 9.47 -20.42
CA SER A 717 -9.47 10.88 -20.09
C SER A 717 -8.87 11.15 -18.71
N THR A 718 -8.91 10.18 -17.79
CA THR A 718 -8.23 10.27 -16.49
C THR A 718 -6.74 9.97 -16.64
N TYR A 719 -6.38 8.94 -17.39
CA TYR A 719 -5.00 8.44 -17.45
C TYR A 719 -4.13 9.04 -18.55
N GLU A 720 -4.69 9.65 -19.59
CA GLU A 720 -3.93 10.43 -20.60
C GLU A 720 -3.06 11.54 -19.99
N ALA A 721 -3.42 12.05 -18.85
CA ALA A 721 -2.74 13.15 -18.18
C ALA A 721 -2.04 12.77 -16.88
N ILE A 722 -1.95 11.48 -16.58
CA ILE A 722 -1.51 11.00 -15.25
C ILE A 722 -0.11 11.48 -14.84
N THR A 723 0.79 11.66 -15.80
CA THR A 723 2.17 12.15 -15.54
C THR A 723 2.30 13.66 -15.59
N LYS A 724 1.27 14.38 -16.04
CA LYS A 724 1.35 15.86 -16.18
C LYS A 724 1.32 16.58 -14.85
N GLY A 725 0.71 15.98 -13.83
CA GLY A 725 0.60 16.56 -12.51
C GLY A 725 -0.21 17.86 -12.45
N ASN A 726 -0.40 18.35 -11.23
CA ASN A 726 -1.06 19.63 -10.97
C ASN A 726 -0.08 20.82 -11.17
N PRO A 727 -0.58 22.08 -11.20
CA PRO A 727 0.26 23.26 -11.36
C PRO A 727 1.38 23.40 -10.33
N PHE A 728 1.14 23.04 -9.06
CA PHE A 728 2.14 23.10 -7.99
C PHE A 728 3.30 22.14 -8.22
N TRP A 729 3.00 20.89 -8.62
CA TRP A 729 4.01 19.91 -8.99
C TRP A 729 4.87 20.39 -10.15
N ASN A 730 4.24 20.99 -11.17
CA ASN A 730 4.95 21.44 -12.36
C ASN A 730 5.89 22.63 -12.08
N GLN A 731 5.57 23.47 -11.10
CA GLN A 731 6.40 24.60 -10.68
C GLN A 731 7.60 24.22 -9.81
N LEU A 732 7.68 22.98 -9.30
CA LEU A 732 8.84 22.52 -8.53
C LEU A 732 10.08 22.52 -9.42
N SER A 733 11.11 23.30 -9.02
CA SER A 733 12.44 23.28 -9.63
C SER A 733 13.35 22.35 -8.85
N VAL A 734 14.00 21.41 -9.52
CA VAL A 734 14.90 20.43 -8.92
C VAL A 734 16.22 20.36 -9.69
N PRO A 735 17.37 20.07 -9.01
CA PRO A 735 18.66 19.95 -9.68
C PRO A 735 18.70 18.68 -10.55
N SER A 736 19.46 18.72 -11.64
CA SER A 736 19.72 17.59 -12.53
C SER A 736 21.03 16.86 -12.18
N SER A 737 21.20 16.48 -10.90
CA SER A 737 22.40 15.77 -10.42
C SER A 737 22.09 14.31 -10.13
N SER A 738 23.07 13.40 -10.34
CA SER A 738 22.93 11.98 -9.98
C SER A 738 23.03 11.75 -8.47
N LEU A 739 23.75 12.62 -7.74
CA LEU A 739 23.82 12.61 -6.28
C LEU A 739 22.87 13.66 -5.70
N TYR A 740 22.19 13.31 -4.63
CA TYR A 740 21.32 14.24 -3.92
C TYR A 740 22.13 15.20 -3.04
N ALA A 741 21.75 16.48 -3.04
CA ALA A 741 22.35 17.47 -2.17
C ALA A 741 21.60 17.49 -0.83
N TRP A 742 22.14 16.78 0.17
CA TRP A 742 21.53 16.69 1.50
C TRP A 742 21.55 18.02 2.24
N ASP A 743 20.42 18.43 2.81
CA ASP A 743 20.34 19.56 3.74
C ASP A 743 20.31 19.01 5.19
N PRO A 744 21.36 19.27 6.01
CA PRO A 744 21.39 18.81 7.39
C PRO A 744 20.32 19.42 8.29
N ASN A 745 19.69 20.51 7.87
CA ASN A 745 18.59 21.16 8.59
C ASN A 745 17.21 20.64 8.19
N SER A 746 17.13 19.82 7.15
CA SER A 746 15.86 19.25 6.70
C SER A 746 15.19 18.43 7.80
N THR A 747 13.87 18.63 7.95
CA THR A 747 13.06 17.81 8.87
C THR A 747 12.20 16.76 8.13
N TYR A 748 12.36 16.66 6.79
CA TYR A 748 11.67 15.69 5.93
C TYR A 748 12.60 14.69 5.26
N ILE A 749 13.75 15.14 4.73
CA ILE A 749 14.70 14.32 3.97
C ILE A 749 16.08 14.43 4.62
N HIS A 750 16.50 13.36 5.29
CA HIS A 750 17.76 13.32 6.02
C HIS A 750 18.56 12.07 5.61
N LYS A 751 19.90 12.19 5.53
CA LYS A 751 20.78 11.08 5.16
C LYS A 751 20.82 10.05 6.28
N PRO A 752 20.34 8.82 6.07
CA PRO A 752 20.32 7.80 7.11
C PRO A 752 21.76 7.28 7.40
N PRO A 753 22.04 6.84 8.64
CA PRO A 753 23.38 6.43 9.05
C PRO A 753 23.74 4.98 8.68
N TYR A 754 22.92 4.27 7.88
CA TYR A 754 23.04 2.82 7.64
C TYR A 754 24.37 2.39 7.01
N PHE A 755 25.01 3.27 6.24
CA PHE A 755 26.23 2.98 5.49
C PHE A 755 27.47 3.69 6.07
N ASN A 756 27.34 4.38 7.23
CA ASN A 756 28.47 5.09 7.84
C ASN A 756 29.58 4.11 8.23
N GLY A 757 30.81 4.37 7.73
CA GLY A 757 31.98 3.53 8.00
C GLY A 757 31.92 2.15 7.34
N MET A 758 31.10 1.96 6.32
CA MET A 758 31.02 0.70 5.57
C MET A 758 32.32 0.40 4.86
N THR A 759 32.76 -0.85 4.93
CA THR A 759 33.95 -1.39 4.24
C THR A 759 33.54 -2.53 3.29
N MET A 760 34.47 -2.97 2.44
CA MET A 760 34.25 -4.12 1.57
C MET A 760 34.19 -5.45 2.35
N ASP A 761 34.80 -5.52 3.53
CA ASP A 761 34.73 -6.70 4.40
C ASP A 761 33.42 -6.71 5.19
N PRO A 762 32.69 -7.83 5.21
CA PRO A 762 31.49 -7.98 6.05
C PRO A 762 31.83 -7.89 7.55
N PRO A 763 30.91 -7.38 8.40
CA PRO A 763 31.12 -7.33 9.85
C PRO A 763 31.09 -8.72 10.50
N GLY A 764 30.54 -9.73 9.82
CA GLY A 764 30.40 -11.10 10.31
C GLY A 764 29.18 -11.31 11.19
N ALA A 765 28.85 -12.60 11.43
CA ALA A 765 27.78 -13.00 12.33
C ALA A 765 28.10 -12.63 13.78
N ARG A 766 27.11 -12.11 14.51
CA ARG A 766 27.24 -11.74 15.93
C ARG A 766 26.05 -12.21 16.72
N GLY A 767 26.31 -12.92 17.83
CA GLY A 767 25.33 -13.18 18.86
C GLY A 767 24.97 -11.94 19.67
N VAL A 768 24.07 -12.09 20.62
CA VAL A 768 23.65 -11.05 21.55
C VAL A 768 24.16 -11.42 22.93
N LYS A 769 24.84 -10.51 23.61
CA LYS A 769 25.40 -10.81 24.92
C LYS A 769 24.91 -9.80 25.96
N ASP A 770 24.38 -10.35 27.05
CA ASP A 770 24.05 -9.55 28.24
C ASP A 770 23.07 -8.38 27.95
N ALA A 771 22.12 -8.59 27.04
CA ALA A 771 21.18 -7.57 26.58
C ALA A 771 20.04 -7.35 27.56
N TYR A 772 19.57 -6.11 27.64
CA TYR A 772 18.36 -5.76 28.41
C TYR A 772 17.09 -5.93 27.56
N CYS A 773 15.97 -6.29 28.20
CA CYS A 773 14.68 -6.25 27.57
C CYS A 773 14.17 -4.80 27.51
N LEU A 774 14.15 -4.22 26.31
CA LEU A 774 13.63 -2.87 26.11
C LEU A 774 12.11 -2.82 26.27
N LEU A 775 11.42 -3.86 25.79
CA LEU A 775 9.96 -3.94 25.75
C LEU A 775 9.51 -5.41 25.89
N LEU A 776 8.49 -5.62 26.73
CA LEU A 776 7.82 -6.92 26.88
C LEU A 776 6.34 -6.77 26.52
N PHE A 777 5.94 -7.35 25.42
CA PHE A 777 4.62 -7.23 24.81
C PHE A 777 3.77 -8.50 24.95
N GLY A 778 2.47 -8.36 24.70
CA GLY A 778 1.54 -9.45 24.43
C GLY A 778 1.40 -9.77 22.96
N ASP A 779 0.28 -10.40 22.58
CA ASP A 779 -0.05 -10.79 21.22
C ASP A 779 -0.48 -9.58 20.34
N SER A 780 -0.43 -9.77 19.01
CA SER A 780 -0.94 -8.84 17.98
C SER A 780 -0.37 -7.42 18.04
N ILE A 781 0.92 -7.29 18.31
CA ILE A 781 1.63 -6.02 18.15
C ILE A 781 1.82 -5.75 16.66
N THR A 782 1.13 -4.73 16.16
CA THR A 782 1.14 -4.36 14.74
C THR A 782 2.31 -3.45 14.39
N THR A 783 2.59 -3.31 13.09
CA THR A 783 3.56 -2.31 12.60
C THR A 783 3.14 -0.87 12.90
N ASP A 784 1.84 -0.61 13.16
CA ASP A 784 1.36 0.70 13.66
C ASP A 784 1.75 0.97 15.13
N HIS A 785 1.90 -0.08 15.94
CA HIS A 785 2.45 0.04 17.30
C HIS A 785 3.96 0.29 17.26
N ILE A 786 4.69 -0.38 16.37
CA ILE A 786 6.15 -0.29 16.28
C ILE A 786 6.59 1.01 15.61
N SER A 787 6.00 1.34 14.44
CA SER A 787 6.31 2.53 13.65
C SER A 787 5.03 3.21 13.19
N PRO A 788 4.45 4.12 13.96
CA PRO A 788 3.20 4.77 13.62
C PRO A 788 3.30 5.59 12.32
N ALA A 789 2.17 5.76 11.62
CA ALA A 789 2.07 6.60 10.44
C ALA A 789 1.29 7.90 10.69
N GLY A 790 0.43 7.90 11.71
CA GLY A 790 -0.46 9.02 12.03
C GLY A 790 0.22 10.22 12.70
N SER A 791 -0.59 11.04 13.36
CA SER A 791 -0.17 12.31 13.98
C SER A 791 0.94 12.15 15.02
N ILE A 792 1.84 13.11 15.08
CA ILE A 792 2.94 13.19 16.05
C ILE A 792 2.40 13.81 17.36
N HIS A 793 2.43 13.04 18.46
CA HIS A 793 1.94 13.52 19.75
C HIS A 793 2.81 14.67 20.27
N LYS A 794 2.18 15.73 20.78
CA LYS A 794 2.81 17.00 21.20
C LYS A 794 3.96 16.88 22.19
N ASP A 795 3.95 15.86 23.05
CA ASP A 795 4.93 15.66 24.12
C ASP A 795 5.94 14.54 23.79
N SER A 796 5.88 14.00 22.56
CA SER A 796 6.77 12.91 22.12
C SER A 796 8.20 13.39 21.89
N PRO A 797 9.19 12.47 21.91
CA PRO A 797 10.56 12.81 21.55
C PRO A 797 10.68 13.39 20.13
N ALA A 798 9.86 12.93 19.17
CA ALA A 798 9.81 13.47 17.83
C ALA A 798 9.29 14.91 17.80
N ALA A 799 8.26 15.23 18.59
CA ALA A 799 7.75 16.60 18.71
C ALA A 799 8.81 17.57 19.27
N LYS A 800 9.56 17.15 20.30
CA LYS A 800 10.68 17.94 20.84
C LYS A 800 11.74 18.22 19.77
N TYR A 801 12.16 17.20 19.04
CA TYR A 801 13.12 17.32 17.94
C TYR A 801 12.66 18.33 16.87
N LEU A 802 11.38 18.29 16.49
CA LEU A 802 10.81 19.21 15.49
C LEU A 802 10.75 20.65 16.01
N MET A 803 10.31 20.84 17.27
CA MET A 803 10.24 22.17 17.88
C MET A 803 11.64 22.81 18.05
N GLU A 804 12.65 22.02 18.42
CA GLU A 804 14.05 22.45 18.50
C GLU A 804 14.59 22.96 17.14
N ARG A 805 13.98 22.52 16.03
CA ARG A 805 14.28 22.95 14.64
C ARG A 805 13.31 24.00 14.10
N GLY A 806 12.52 24.62 14.98
CA GLY A 806 11.60 25.70 14.63
C GLY A 806 10.33 25.27 13.89
N VAL A 807 9.96 23.99 13.94
CA VAL A 807 8.69 23.50 13.34
C VAL A 807 7.58 23.69 14.38
N ASP A 808 6.59 24.49 14.05
CA ASP A 808 5.40 24.69 14.88
C ASP A 808 4.55 23.42 14.94
N ARG A 809 3.82 23.23 16.05
CA ARG A 809 2.96 22.05 16.26
C ARG A 809 1.94 21.83 15.12
N LYS A 810 1.35 22.91 14.61
CA LYS A 810 0.40 22.86 13.47
C LYS A 810 1.01 22.34 12.17
N ASP A 811 2.35 22.40 12.05
CA ASP A 811 3.14 22.01 10.89
C ASP A 811 3.91 20.70 11.10
N PHE A 812 3.64 19.97 12.20
CA PHE A 812 4.28 18.68 12.47
C PHE A 812 4.01 17.66 11.36
N ASN A 813 2.83 17.74 10.73
CA ASN A 813 2.37 16.70 9.80
C ASN A 813 2.30 15.33 10.50
N SER A 814 2.47 14.23 9.78
CA SER A 814 2.40 12.88 10.31
C SER A 814 3.77 12.18 10.32
N TYR A 815 3.92 11.10 11.09
CA TYR A 815 5.08 10.22 11.01
C TYR A 815 5.24 9.65 9.57
N GLY A 816 4.15 9.29 8.91
CA GLY A 816 4.17 8.80 7.53
C GLY A 816 4.81 9.79 6.56
N SER A 817 4.48 11.06 6.67
CA SER A 817 5.03 12.13 5.83
C SER A 817 6.53 12.40 6.09
N ARG A 818 7.06 12.00 7.24
CA ARG A 818 8.46 12.24 7.65
C ARG A 818 9.34 11.01 7.58
N ARG A 819 8.89 9.94 6.92
CA ARG A 819 9.65 8.69 6.81
C ARG A 819 10.98 8.82 6.07
N GLY A 820 11.20 9.90 5.33
CA GLY A 820 12.51 10.23 4.75
C GLY A 820 13.52 10.83 5.75
N ASN A 821 13.14 10.98 7.04
CA ASN A 821 14.00 11.51 8.09
C ASN A 821 14.16 10.48 9.21
N ASP A 822 15.34 9.86 9.29
CA ASP A 822 15.66 8.81 10.26
C ASP A 822 15.61 9.32 11.71
N GLU A 823 15.93 10.58 11.99
CA GLU A 823 15.90 11.17 13.33
C GLU A 823 14.48 11.30 13.85
N VAL A 824 13.52 11.71 13.01
CA VAL A 824 12.09 11.74 13.38
C VAL A 824 11.57 10.32 13.58
N MET A 825 11.93 9.41 12.67
CA MET A 825 11.41 8.04 12.68
C MET A 825 11.98 7.20 13.83
N ALA A 826 13.25 7.35 14.17
CA ALA A 826 13.83 6.69 15.34
C ALA A 826 13.14 7.13 16.65
N ARG A 827 12.78 8.44 16.75
CA ARG A 827 12.02 8.99 17.90
C ARG A 827 10.55 8.57 17.87
N GLY A 828 10.02 8.25 16.69
CA GLY A 828 8.66 7.74 16.48
C GLY A 828 8.52 6.24 16.71
N THR A 829 9.62 5.51 16.76
CA THR A 829 9.61 4.07 16.98
C THR A 829 9.10 3.75 18.38
N PHE A 830 8.06 2.90 18.46
CA PHE A 830 7.30 2.58 19.66
C PHE A 830 6.62 3.80 20.34
N ALA A 831 6.35 4.87 19.57
CA ALA A 831 5.69 6.07 20.08
C ALA A 831 4.15 6.01 20.02
N ASN A 832 3.56 4.87 19.70
CA ASN A 832 2.11 4.70 19.68
C ASN A 832 1.53 4.81 21.10
N ILE A 833 0.54 5.69 21.27
CA ILE A 833 -0.08 5.97 22.58
C ILE A 833 -0.94 4.82 23.13
N ARG A 834 -1.22 3.80 22.32
CA ARG A 834 -2.01 2.61 22.70
C ARG A 834 -1.16 1.37 22.99
N ILE A 835 0.16 1.51 22.95
CA ILE A 835 1.06 0.40 23.25
C ILE A 835 0.92 -0.04 24.71
N VAL A 836 0.89 -1.35 24.94
CA VAL A 836 0.82 -1.95 26.29
C VAL A 836 2.13 -2.65 26.57
N ASN A 837 2.89 -2.16 27.53
CA ASN A 837 4.17 -2.72 27.94
C ASN A 837 4.04 -3.45 29.29
N LYS A 838 4.23 -4.77 29.31
CA LYS A 838 4.14 -5.59 30.52
C LYS A 838 5.20 -5.21 31.58
N LEU A 839 6.34 -4.63 31.19
CA LEU A 839 7.35 -4.10 32.11
C LEU A 839 6.81 -2.97 33.04
N LEU A 840 5.72 -2.33 32.61
CA LEU A 840 5.03 -1.28 33.37
C LEU A 840 3.68 -1.77 33.92
N ASN A 841 3.57 -3.07 34.24
CA ASN A 841 2.34 -3.67 34.77
C ASN A 841 1.10 -3.45 33.87
N GLY A 842 1.31 -3.39 32.55
CA GLY A 842 0.23 -3.20 31.58
C GLY A 842 -0.22 -1.74 31.41
N GLU A 843 0.52 -0.78 31.88
CA GLU A 843 0.24 0.64 31.63
C GLU A 843 0.29 0.92 30.12
N VAL A 844 -0.69 1.69 29.65
CA VAL A 844 -0.83 2.07 28.24
C VAL A 844 -0.01 3.32 27.95
N GLY A 845 0.75 3.31 26.85
CA GLY A 845 1.51 4.47 26.37
C GLY A 845 2.93 4.15 25.93
N PRO A 846 3.62 5.12 25.29
CA PRO A 846 4.91 4.92 24.63
C PRO A 846 6.10 5.00 25.62
N LYS A 847 6.00 4.27 26.74
CA LYS A 847 7.01 4.29 27.80
C LYS A 847 7.54 2.91 28.14
N THR A 848 8.74 2.89 28.68
CA THR A 848 9.37 1.71 29.27
C THR A 848 10.15 2.08 30.52
N ILE A 849 10.69 1.08 31.20
CA ILE A 849 11.60 1.27 32.33
C ILE A 849 13.04 1.10 31.84
N HIS A 850 13.90 2.04 32.21
CA HIS A 850 15.34 1.85 32.08
C HIS A 850 15.81 1.01 33.27
N ILE A 851 15.98 -0.31 33.04
CA ILE A 851 16.19 -1.30 34.11
C ILE A 851 17.34 -0.91 35.06
N PRO A 852 18.53 -0.45 34.57
CA PRO A 852 19.65 -0.11 35.44
C PRO A 852 19.35 1.03 36.43
N THR A 853 18.49 1.99 36.08
CA THR A 853 18.18 3.15 36.95
C THR A 853 16.80 3.07 37.60
N GLY A 854 15.93 2.17 37.13
CA GLY A 854 14.52 2.10 37.52
C GLY A 854 13.66 3.25 37.03
N GLU A 855 14.18 4.15 36.18
CA GLU A 855 13.43 5.31 35.67
C GLU A 855 12.46 4.91 34.57
N LYS A 856 11.25 5.44 34.63
CA LYS A 856 10.24 5.34 33.59
C LYS A 856 10.43 6.45 32.57
N LEU A 857 10.74 6.08 31.31
CA LEU A 857 11.10 6.98 30.22
C LEU A 857 10.26 6.71 28.97
N TYR A 858 10.25 7.64 28.00
CA TYR A 858 9.88 7.30 26.64
C TYR A 858 10.82 6.20 26.11
N VAL A 859 10.28 5.31 25.26
CA VAL A 859 11.06 4.18 24.74
C VAL A 859 12.34 4.66 24.05
N TYR A 860 12.26 5.71 23.24
CA TYR A 860 13.42 6.30 22.57
C TYR A 860 14.49 6.76 23.57
N ASP A 861 14.09 7.48 24.62
CA ASP A 861 15.04 8.02 25.60
C ASP A 861 15.74 6.89 26.38
N ALA A 862 15.01 5.83 26.75
CA ALA A 862 15.59 4.64 27.38
C ALA A 862 16.56 3.91 26.43
N ALA A 863 16.15 3.68 25.16
CA ALA A 863 16.97 3.04 24.15
C ALA A 863 18.29 3.80 23.91
N MET A 864 18.24 5.13 23.85
CA MET A 864 19.45 5.95 23.67
C MET A 864 20.39 5.88 24.90
N ARG A 865 19.85 5.73 26.12
CA ARG A 865 20.70 5.49 27.30
C ARG A 865 21.43 4.15 27.23
N TYR A 866 20.73 3.06 26.87
CA TYR A 866 21.38 1.76 26.66
C TYR A 866 22.45 1.84 25.57
N LYS A 867 22.14 2.45 24.43
CA LYS A 867 23.06 2.60 23.30
C LYS A 867 24.31 3.42 23.70
N SER A 868 24.14 4.51 24.45
CA SER A 868 25.25 5.35 24.92
C SER A 868 26.14 4.62 25.95
N ALA A 869 25.58 3.68 26.67
CA ALA A 869 26.31 2.81 27.60
C ALA A 869 26.94 1.58 26.90
N GLY A 870 26.81 1.43 25.57
CA GLY A 870 27.30 0.29 24.80
C GLY A 870 26.57 -1.01 25.12
N GLN A 871 25.31 -0.96 25.56
CA GLN A 871 24.49 -2.09 25.96
C GLN A 871 23.51 -2.45 24.87
N ASP A 872 23.47 -3.73 24.51
CA ASP A 872 22.49 -4.27 23.57
C ASP A 872 21.10 -4.39 24.21
N THR A 873 20.06 -4.34 23.38
CA THR A 873 18.68 -4.54 23.81
C THR A 873 17.96 -5.57 22.94
N ILE A 874 16.93 -6.21 23.53
CA ILE A 874 16.00 -7.10 22.83
C ILE A 874 14.55 -6.66 23.07
N VAL A 875 13.65 -7.15 22.24
CA VAL A 875 12.20 -7.03 22.41
C VAL A 875 11.60 -8.42 22.55
N MET A 876 10.69 -8.62 23.49
CA MET A 876 9.88 -9.83 23.59
C MET A 876 8.42 -9.54 23.29
N ALA A 877 7.75 -10.48 22.56
CA ALA A 877 6.36 -10.31 22.12
C ALA A 877 5.61 -11.64 22.07
N GLY A 878 4.30 -11.56 21.94
CA GLY A 878 3.41 -12.69 21.76
C GLY A 878 3.26 -13.14 20.30
N ALA A 879 2.07 -13.63 19.97
CA ALA A 879 1.72 -14.08 18.62
C ALA A 879 1.50 -12.91 17.64
N GLU A 880 1.67 -13.16 16.36
CA GLU A 880 1.40 -12.21 15.26
C GLU A 880 2.20 -10.90 15.35
N TYR A 881 3.45 -10.96 15.81
CA TYR A 881 4.28 -9.76 15.93
C TYR A 881 4.58 -9.15 14.56
N GLY A 882 4.28 -7.85 14.41
CA GLY A 882 4.50 -7.11 13.19
C GLY A 882 3.38 -7.21 12.15
N SER A 883 2.17 -7.67 12.55
CA SER A 883 1.00 -7.63 11.66
C SER A 883 0.68 -6.22 11.19
N GLY A 884 0.05 -6.09 10.04
CA GLY A 884 -0.34 -4.79 9.47
C GLY A 884 0.44 -4.41 8.22
N SER A 885 0.90 -3.16 8.13
CA SER A 885 1.58 -2.62 6.93
C SER A 885 2.99 -3.17 6.73
N SER A 886 3.45 -3.20 5.47
CA SER A 886 4.80 -3.66 5.06
C SER A 886 5.94 -2.70 5.41
N ARG A 887 5.85 -1.96 6.51
CA ARG A 887 6.80 -0.90 6.88
C ARG A 887 8.17 -1.45 7.27
N ASP A 888 9.18 -1.15 6.48
CA ASP A 888 10.58 -1.39 6.80
C ASP A 888 11.05 -0.56 8.01
N TRP A 889 10.47 0.63 8.25
CA TRP A 889 10.71 1.43 9.46
C TRP A 889 10.36 0.70 10.76
N ALA A 890 9.48 -0.33 10.72
CA ALA A 890 9.25 -1.20 11.87
C ALA A 890 10.47 -2.10 12.20
N ALA A 891 11.48 -2.16 11.34
CA ALA A 891 12.78 -2.79 11.59
C ALA A 891 13.92 -1.76 11.64
N LYS A 892 13.95 -0.77 10.72
CA LYS A 892 14.94 0.33 10.72
C LYS A 892 14.95 1.08 12.05
N GLY A 893 13.77 1.41 12.58
CA GLY A 893 13.64 2.12 13.86
C GLY A 893 14.20 1.35 15.05
N PRO A 894 13.78 0.12 15.33
CA PRO A 894 14.37 -0.73 16.37
C PRO A 894 15.88 -0.90 16.22
N MET A 895 16.39 -1.11 14.99
CA MET A 895 17.83 -1.19 14.73
C MET A 895 18.55 0.10 15.14
N LEU A 896 17.99 1.28 14.79
CA LEU A 896 18.55 2.58 15.18
C LEU A 896 18.53 2.79 16.70
N GLN A 897 17.54 2.23 17.39
CA GLN A 897 17.42 2.22 18.84
C GLN A 897 18.32 1.19 19.54
N GLY A 898 19.06 0.35 18.79
CA GLY A 898 20.01 -0.63 19.33
C GLY A 898 19.41 -2.01 19.64
N VAL A 899 18.19 -2.31 19.18
CA VAL A 899 17.59 -3.64 19.30
C VAL A 899 18.36 -4.61 18.41
N LYS A 900 18.81 -5.74 18.98
CA LYS A 900 19.59 -6.78 18.30
C LYS A 900 18.80 -8.04 17.98
N ALA A 901 17.80 -8.33 18.78
CA ALA A 901 16.94 -9.51 18.57
C ALA A 901 15.50 -9.23 19.00
N VAL A 902 14.59 -9.95 18.37
CA VAL A 902 13.19 -10.01 18.78
C VAL A 902 12.82 -11.46 19.02
N ILE A 903 12.25 -11.76 20.21
CA ILE A 903 11.76 -13.08 20.57
C ILE A 903 10.24 -13.01 20.64
N ALA A 904 9.53 -13.77 19.77
CA ALA A 904 8.08 -13.75 19.71
C ALA A 904 7.48 -15.15 19.59
N LYS A 905 6.19 -15.33 19.85
CA LYS A 905 5.50 -16.60 19.59
C LYS A 905 5.39 -16.88 18.08
N SER A 906 5.10 -15.84 17.31
CA SER A 906 5.07 -15.89 15.85
C SER A 906 5.24 -14.50 15.24
N PHE A 907 5.70 -14.47 14.00
CA PHE A 907 5.91 -13.24 13.22
C PHE A 907 4.98 -13.22 12.00
N GLU A 908 4.57 -12.02 11.62
CA GLU A 908 4.06 -11.79 10.27
C GLU A 908 5.20 -11.77 9.25
N ARG A 909 4.95 -12.33 8.06
CA ARG A 909 5.97 -12.60 7.03
C ARG A 909 6.86 -11.38 6.69
N ILE A 910 6.23 -10.27 6.29
CA ILE A 910 6.96 -9.09 5.82
C ILE A 910 7.82 -8.48 6.94
N HIS A 911 7.29 -8.45 8.16
CA HIS A 911 8.02 -7.88 9.28
C HIS A 911 9.22 -8.72 9.67
N ARG A 912 9.10 -10.06 9.66
CA ARG A 912 10.22 -10.97 9.88
C ARG A 912 11.35 -10.72 8.86
N SER A 913 11.01 -10.66 7.56
CA SER A 913 11.99 -10.36 6.51
C SER A 913 12.66 -9.01 6.70
N ASN A 914 11.90 -7.97 7.09
CA ASN A 914 12.46 -6.66 7.37
C ASN A 914 13.44 -6.67 8.55
N LEU A 915 13.16 -7.44 9.62
CA LEU A 915 14.08 -7.59 10.75
C LEU A 915 15.41 -8.17 10.28
N VAL A 916 15.38 -9.29 9.54
CA VAL A 916 16.58 -9.91 8.96
C VAL A 916 17.31 -8.96 8.03
N GLY A 917 16.57 -8.28 7.14
CA GLY A 917 17.12 -7.30 6.21
C GLY A 917 17.84 -6.13 6.87
N MET A 918 17.53 -5.84 8.14
CA MET A 918 18.21 -4.82 8.96
C MET A 918 19.22 -5.41 9.96
N GLY A 919 19.53 -6.71 9.87
CA GLY A 919 20.48 -7.39 10.77
C GLY A 919 19.97 -7.61 12.19
N ILE A 920 18.65 -7.62 12.41
CA ILE A 920 18.01 -7.98 13.68
C ILE A 920 17.67 -9.48 13.66
N ILE A 921 17.98 -10.20 14.74
CA ILE A 921 17.77 -11.64 14.86
C ILE A 921 16.32 -11.91 15.28
N PRO A 922 15.48 -12.55 14.44
CA PRO A 922 14.14 -13.00 14.84
C PRO A 922 14.21 -14.42 15.42
N LEU A 923 13.61 -14.62 16.59
CA LEU A 923 13.53 -15.88 17.31
C LEU A 923 12.08 -16.22 17.66
N CYS A 924 11.66 -17.45 17.45
CA CYS A 924 10.36 -17.95 17.92
C CYS A 924 10.51 -18.82 19.17
N PHE A 925 9.68 -18.55 20.18
CA PHE A 925 9.46 -19.50 21.28
C PHE A 925 8.98 -20.85 20.74
N LYS A 926 9.24 -21.92 21.48
CA LYS A 926 8.74 -23.25 21.14
C LYS A 926 7.20 -23.33 21.30
N PRO A 927 6.52 -24.22 20.57
CA PRO A 927 5.08 -24.37 20.72
C PRO A 927 4.64 -24.57 22.17
N GLY A 928 3.71 -23.72 22.63
CA GLY A 928 3.23 -23.73 24.02
C GLY A 928 4.05 -22.88 24.99
N GLU A 929 5.17 -22.30 24.56
CA GLU A 929 6.01 -21.42 25.38
C GLU A 929 5.81 -19.95 25.00
N ASP A 930 5.96 -19.08 26.01
CA ASP A 930 6.07 -17.62 25.90
C ASP A 930 6.76 -17.05 27.15
N ALA A 931 6.89 -15.73 27.22
CA ALA A 931 7.53 -15.09 28.36
C ALA A 931 6.81 -15.41 29.68
N ASP A 932 5.47 -15.48 29.67
CA ASP A 932 4.68 -15.75 30.87
C ASP A 932 4.85 -17.21 31.35
N THR A 933 4.77 -18.18 30.44
CA THR A 933 4.93 -19.62 30.76
C THR A 933 6.33 -19.97 31.24
N LEU A 934 7.35 -19.27 30.71
CA LEU A 934 8.75 -19.42 31.12
C LEU A 934 9.07 -18.59 32.37
N GLY A 935 8.09 -17.82 32.88
CA GLY A 935 8.25 -16.96 34.05
C GLY A 935 9.30 -15.86 33.84
N LEU A 936 9.44 -15.34 32.61
CA LEU A 936 10.33 -14.22 32.29
C LEU A 936 9.62 -12.91 32.64
N THR A 937 10.30 -12.08 33.40
CA THR A 937 9.76 -10.80 33.87
C THR A 937 10.17 -9.64 32.98
N GLY A 938 11.16 -9.85 32.11
CA GLY A 938 11.80 -8.83 31.30
C GLY A 938 12.83 -7.98 32.04
N HIS A 939 13.06 -8.23 33.33
CA HIS A 939 14.12 -7.57 34.12
C HIS A 939 15.46 -8.29 34.07
N GLU A 940 15.48 -9.50 33.53
CA GLU A 940 16.67 -10.31 33.29
C GLU A 940 17.52 -9.70 32.17
N ARG A 941 18.81 -10.06 32.14
CA ARG A 941 19.70 -9.85 31.00
C ARG A 941 19.81 -11.11 30.18
N TYR A 942 19.77 -10.97 28.87
CA TYR A 942 19.64 -12.08 27.92
C TYR A 942 20.89 -12.26 27.07
N THR A 943 21.34 -13.48 26.94
CA THR A 943 22.44 -13.87 26.05
C THR A 943 21.91 -14.86 25.02
N ILE A 944 22.15 -14.58 23.75
CA ILE A 944 21.79 -15.41 22.58
C ILE A 944 23.11 -15.82 21.94
N ASP A 945 23.50 -17.07 22.12
CA ASP A 945 24.74 -17.60 21.59
C ASP A 945 24.53 -18.07 20.15
N LEU A 946 24.99 -17.25 19.20
CA LEU A 946 25.10 -17.65 17.80
C LEU A 946 26.52 -18.07 17.48
N PRO A 947 26.73 -19.08 16.61
CA PRO A 947 28.03 -19.38 16.05
C PRO A 947 28.67 -18.12 15.43
N THR A 948 29.97 -17.96 15.64
CA THR A 948 30.71 -16.79 15.11
C THR A 948 30.97 -16.88 13.62
N LYS A 949 30.91 -18.07 13.05
CA LYS A 949 31.00 -18.31 11.61
C LYS A 949 29.62 -18.52 11.02
N ILE A 950 29.30 -17.74 10.00
CA ILE A 950 28.02 -17.85 9.30
C ILE A 950 27.77 -19.25 8.73
N SER A 951 28.83 -19.96 8.29
CA SER A 951 28.75 -21.34 7.80
C SER A 951 28.25 -22.37 8.81
N ASP A 952 28.31 -22.04 10.10
CA ASP A 952 27.93 -22.92 11.19
C ASP A 952 26.46 -22.65 11.63
N ILE A 953 25.80 -21.65 11.03
CA ILE A 953 24.40 -21.28 11.25
C ILE A 953 23.55 -21.88 10.13
N ARG A 954 22.40 -22.42 10.48
CA ARG A 954 21.43 -22.97 9.51
C ARG A 954 20.07 -22.32 9.67
N PRO A 955 19.35 -22.11 8.56
CA PRO A 955 17.95 -21.68 8.62
C PRO A 955 17.11 -22.59 9.53
N GLY A 956 16.26 -21.97 10.38
CA GLY A 956 15.35 -22.71 11.25
C GLY A 956 15.98 -23.48 12.41
N GLN A 957 17.29 -23.36 12.65
CA GLN A 957 17.95 -24.09 13.75
C GLN A 957 17.48 -23.63 15.14
N ASP A 958 17.64 -24.49 16.09
CA ASP A 958 17.40 -24.21 17.51
C ASP A 958 18.58 -23.47 18.14
N ILE A 959 18.24 -22.40 18.88
CA ILE A 959 19.20 -21.55 19.59
C ILE A 959 18.83 -21.50 21.07
N THR A 960 19.82 -21.64 21.93
CA THR A 960 19.65 -21.48 23.38
C THR A 960 19.77 -20.02 23.78
N VAL A 961 18.78 -19.55 24.53
CA VAL A 961 18.80 -18.23 25.16
C VAL A 961 19.01 -18.43 26.67
N THR A 962 19.99 -17.75 27.24
CA THR A 962 20.29 -17.81 28.67
C THR A 962 20.08 -16.44 29.34
N THR A 963 19.76 -16.46 30.62
CA THR A 963 19.56 -15.24 31.40
C THR A 963 20.56 -15.17 32.57
N ASP A 964 20.81 -13.95 33.05
CA ASP A 964 21.73 -13.70 34.18
C ASP A 964 21.26 -14.32 35.50
N ASN A 965 19.96 -14.62 35.66
CA ASN A 965 19.41 -15.32 36.81
C ASN A 965 19.44 -16.85 36.67
N GLY A 966 20.12 -17.40 35.64
CA GLY A 966 20.37 -18.82 35.44
C GLY A 966 19.25 -19.58 34.74
N LYS A 967 18.22 -18.94 34.19
CA LYS A 967 17.23 -19.57 33.32
C LYS A 967 17.82 -19.84 31.94
N SER A 968 17.36 -20.89 31.30
CA SER A 968 17.73 -21.26 29.93
C SER A 968 16.51 -21.82 29.20
N PHE A 969 16.29 -21.38 27.97
CA PHE A 969 15.20 -21.84 27.11
C PHE A 969 15.64 -21.88 25.65
N THR A 970 14.94 -22.65 24.83
CA THR A 970 15.29 -22.86 23.42
C THR A 970 14.32 -22.08 22.53
N CYS A 971 14.84 -21.36 21.56
CA CYS A 971 14.07 -20.69 20.52
C CYS A 971 14.43 -21.23 19.13
N THR A 972 13.52 -21.16 18.18
CA THR A 972 13.79 -21.42 16.77
C THR A 972 14.27 -20.14 16.10
N LEU A 973 15.44 -20.17 15.47
CA LEU A 973 15.98 -19.06 14.68
C LEU A 973 15.17 -18.92 13.39
N ARG A 974 14.70 -17.72 13.12
CA ARG A 974 13.83 -17.42 11.96
C ARG A 974 14.56 -16.71 10.84
N PHE A 975 15.79 -17.16 10.52
CA PHE A 975 16.32 -17.06 9.17
C PHE A 975 15.70 -18.21 8.38
N ASP A 976 14.95 -17.91 7.36
CA ASP A 976 14.15 -18.90 6.64
C ASP A 976 14.85 -19.40 5.36
N THR A 977 15.91 -18.70 4.91
CA THR A 977 16.71 -19.06 3.71
C THR A 977 18.21 -18.84 3.91
N GLU A 978 19.02 -19.52 3.10
CA GLU A 978 20.50 -19.38 3.14
C GLU A 978 20.96 -17.95 2.75
N VAL A 979 20.27 -17.29 1.83
CA VAL A 979 20.63 -15.93 1.43
C VAL A 979 20.39 -14.92 2.56
N GLU A 980 19.43 -15.18 3.46
CA GLU A 980 19.21 -14.34 4.63
C GLU A 980 20.36 -14.40 5.63
N LEU A 981 21.06 -15.55 5.69
CA LEU A 981 22.31 -15.65 6.45
C LEU A 981 23.39 -14.73 5.85
N ALA A 982 23.49 -14.68 4.51
CA ALA A 982 24.40 -13.76 3.86
C ALA A 982 24.02 -12.27 4.11
N TYR A 983 22.75 -11.94 4.18
CA TYR A 983 22.32 -10.58 4.57
C TYR A 983 22.75 -10.26 6.00
N PHE A 984 22.56 -11.18 6.91
CA PHE A 984 22.94 -11.01 8.31
C PHE A 984 24.46 -10.87 8.48
N ASP A 985 25.26 -11.68 7.78
CA ASP A 985 26.74 -11.61 7.76
C ASP A 985 27.24 -10.25 7.29
N HIS A 986 26.55 -9.66 6.31
CA HIS A 986 26.87 -8.34 5.74
C HIS A 986 26.34 -7.17 6.56
N GLY A 987 25.54 -7.42 7.61
CA GLY A 987 24.93 -6.39 8.45
C GLY A 987 23.64 -5.80 7.88
N GLY A 988 23.07 -6.45 6.85
CA GLY A 988 21.81 -6.10 6.20
C GLY A 988 21.81 -6.33 4.69
N ILE A 989 20.62 -6.39 4.10
CA ILE A 989 20.43 -6.67 2.66
C ILE A 989 21.05 -5.56 1.77
N LEU A 990 20.90 -4.29 2.13
CA LEU A 990 21.42 -3.19 1.32
C LEU A 990 22.94 -3.16 1.31
N GLN A 991 23.58 -3.44 2.46
CA GLN A 991 25.02 -3.57 2.57
C GLN A 991 25.55 -4.75 1.74
N TYR A 992 24.81 -5.86 1.72
CA TYR A 992 25.11 -7.00 0.85
C TYR A 992 25.06 -6.60 -0.64
N VAL A 993 24.01 -5.91 -1.06
CA VAL A 993 23.81 -5.44 -2.44
C VAL A 993 24.93 -4.48 -2.86
N ILE A 994 25.26 -3.46 -2.04
CA ILE A 994 26.34 -2.50 -2.34
C ILE A 994 27.67 -3.22 -2.57
N ARG A 995 28.06 -4.14 -1.67
CA ARG A 995 29.31 -4.89 -1.80
C ARG A 995 29.35 -5.73 -3.08
N ASN A 996 28.23 -6.34 -3.45
CA ASN A 996 28.16 -7.14 -4.67
C ASN A 996 28.26 -6.28 -5.93
N LEU A 997 27.56 -5.15 -5.99
CA LEU A 997 27.64 -4.20 -7.11
C LEU A 997 29.03 -3.55 -7.22
N THR A 998 29.73 -3.35 -6.10
CA THR A 998 31.10 -2.83 -6.10
C THR A 998 32.10 -3.82 -6.69
N LYS A 999 31.88 -5.14 -6.51
CA LYS A 999 32.72 -6.22 -7.06
C LYS A 999 32.53 -6.43 -8.56
N GLN A 1000 31.36 -6.11 -9.10
CA GLN A 1000 31.05 -6.13 -10.54
C GLN A 1000 31.68 -4.91 -11.26
#